data_7467d5379506acd9bafe808bc93696bf
#
_entry.id   7467d5379506acd9bafe808bc93696bf
#
_cell.length_a   1.000
_cell.length_b   1.000
_cell.length_c   1.000
_cell.angle_alpha   90.00
_cell.angle_beta   90.00
_cell.angle_gamma   90.00
#
_symmetry.space_group_name_H-M   'P 1'
#
loop_
_entity.id
_entity.type
_entity.pdbx_description
1 polymer ?
#
loop_
_entity_poly.entity_id
_entity_poly.type
_entity_poly.pdbx_seq_one_letter_code
_entity_poly.pdbx_strand_id
1 'polypeptide(L)'
;MGSIIVNNGAKTAIVDNQKSLLSIGITDVQGKFQRGEIVSIFDEENNDLDLYKLEYDYLPAVEAVKLSKEYGIPLHPKYTYCYNDVTINDLNSLIDLIIKCKNTYKPNEGIKLDLSYPKRVLEVIGVPHTVRDGKIIIDKDHSFALITTLTKKLPEKDSTIEAVNEVSPIEIKNKAPAYIGTRVGRPEKSKERLMRPAPHGLFPIGNYGGSRRLIATAAKKGSIKVELARRKCTNPECGISSNNSLCPKCGSPTEIGKPSERSIPLASMLKKASDNVKVRRVDEVKGVVGMISESKLAEPLEKGILRAKNEVFTFKDGTIRHDSTDLPLTHFIPKEIGVTVEKLKEMGYEKDCYGNPIENEDQIIELRVQDIVISNNCGEYLLRTAKFIDDELTRFYGMEPFYNVKEKSDLIGHLVAGLAPHTSAGVLGRIVGFTKALGCYAHPYFHSAKRRNCDSDEDAVMLLLDAIINFSKSYLPNTRGGSMDAPLVLSTRIDPEEIDDESHNLDIFERFPVEFYEKTYSPLKPAEVLEYIDNVEMHLGTPQQYEGLMFSHHTSNIHAGPTICLYKTLPSMREKVEAQISLAEKIRAVDQRGVVEKVLSSHFLPDIMGNSRAFSKQKVRCTKCGSKYRRIPLTGKCQKCGGNLILSVSKGSVTKYLEISQELINRYPISPYLRQRLEIQEFGINSLFESDKSKQSSLDVFF
;
A
#
# COMPACT_ATOMS: atom_id res chain seq x y z
N MET A 1 -0.54 14.08 -41.09
CA MET A 1 -0.97 15.14 -40.20
C MET A 1 -0.81 16.46 -40.94
N GLY A 2 -1.75 17.41 -40.76
CA GLY A 2 -1.60 18.75 -41.32
C GLY A 2 -0.88 19.66 -40.35
N SER A 3 -0.24 20.71 -40.87
CA SER A 3 0.38 21.72 -40.03
C SER A 3 -0.01 23.13 -40.49
N ILE A 4 -0.04 24.06 -39.54
CA ILE A 4 -0.37 25.48 -39.76
C ILE A 4 0.82 26.31 -39.30
N ILE A 5 1.30 27.20 -40.17
CA ILE A 5 2.36 28.15 -39.85
C ILE A 5 1.72 29.50 -39.53
N VAL A 6 2.11 30.11 -38.38
CA VAL A 6 1.53 31.36 -37.91
C VAL A 6 2.58 32.44 -37.77
N ASN A 7 2.17 33.70 -38.00
CA ASN A 7 3.06 34.84 -37.85
C ASN A 7 3.32 35.20 -36.37
N ASN A 8 4.31 36.03 -36.11
CA ASN A 8 4.71 36.43 -34.78
C ASN A 8 3.60 37.10 -33.97
N GLY A 9 2.68 37.80 -34.60
CA GLY A 9 1.52 38.40 -33.93
C GLY A 9 0.54 37.32 -33.44
N ALA A 10 0.29 36.30 -34.24
CA ALA A 10 -0.54 35.19 -33.86
C ALA A 10 0.16 34.30 -32.81
N LYS A 11 1.48 34.09 -32.94
CA LYS A 11 2.29 33.42 -31.93
C LYS A 11 2.11 34.09 -30.55
N THR A 12 2.37 35.37 -30.46
CA THR A 12 2.18 36.16 -29.23
C THR A 12 0.72 36.13 -28.72
N ALA A 13 -0.24 36.20 -29.62
CA ALA A 13 -1.66 36.13 -29.24
C ALA A 13 -2.02 34.75 -28.66
N ILE A 14 -1.50 33.68 -29.19
CA ILE A 14 -1.79 32.32 -28.77
C ILE A 14 -0.97 31.92 -27.52
N VAL A 15 0.35 32.09 -27.57
CA VAL A 15 1.26 31.61 -26.51
C VAL A 15 1.24 32.50 -25.29
N ASP A 16 1.38 33.82 -25.48
CA ASP A 16 1.54 34.74 -24.35
C ASP A 16 0.19 35.26 -23.81
N ASN A 17 -0.80 35.38 -24.67
CA ASN A 17 -2.09 35.99 -24.32
C ASN A 17 -3.29 35.04 -24.37
N GLN A 18 -3.04 33.73 -24.62
CA GLN A 18 -4.05 32.68 -24.64
C GLN A 18 -5.30 32.99 -25.48
N LYS A 19 -5.10 33.63 -26.63
CA LYS A 19 -6.18 34.01 -27.54
C LYS A 19 -6.33 33.00 -28.66
N SER A 20 -7.52 32.91 -29.23
CA SER A 20 -7.79 32.03 -30.37
C SER A 20 -7.02 32.45 -31.62
N LEU A 21 -6.58 31.46 -32.41
CA LEU A 21 -5.97 31.71 -33.70
C LEU A 21 -7.00 32.26 -34.69
N LEU A 22 -6.72 33.44 -35.24
CA LEU A 22 -7.50 34.03 -36.31
C LEU A 22 -6.88 33.74 -37.67
N SER A 23 -7.68 33.61 -38.70
CA SER A 23 -7.22 33.34 -40.07
C SER A 23 -6.18 34.31 -40.59
N ILE A 24 -6.21 35.57 -40.17
CA ILE A 24 -5.22 36.59 -40.52
C ILE A 24 -3.83 36.33 -39.92
N GLY A 25 -3.75 35.50 -38.89
CA GLY A 25 -2.50 35.09 -38.26
C GLY A 25 -1.85 33.87 -38.91
N ILE A 26 -2.51 33.21 -39.86
CA ILE A 26 -2.01 32.03 -40.57
C ILE A 26 -1.22 32.50 -41.77
N THR A 27 0.06 32.12 -41.86
CA THR A 27 0.93 32.45 -42.98
C THR A 27 1.01 31.32 -44.01
N ASP A 28 0.94 30.08 -43.59
CA ASP A 28 0.96 28.95 -44.49
C ASP A 28 0.21 27.75 -43.88
N VAL A 29 -0.23 26.81 -44.74
CA VAL A 29 -0.90 25.56 -44.34
C VAL A 29 -0.30 24.43 -45.14
N GLN A 30 0.28 23.44 -44.45
CA GLN A 30 0.89 22.30 -45.03
C GLN A 30 0.09 21.02 -44.77
N GLY A 31 -0.09 20.20 -45.81
CA GLY A 31 -0.87 18.98 -45.77
C GLY A 31 -2.36 19.23 -46.07
N LYS A 32 -3.14 18.15 -45.94
CA LYS A 32 -4.61 18.18 -46.08
C LYS A 32 -5.23 17.68 -44.80
N PHE A 33 -6.11 18.44 -44.20
CA PHE A 33 -6.84 18.08 -43.01
C PHE A 33 -8.29 18.55 -43.09
N GLN A 34 -9.17 17.81 -42.42
CA GLN A 34 -10.58 18.15 -42.36
C GLN A 34 -10.94 18.79 -41.01
N ARG A 35 -12.13 19.33 -40.94
CA ARG A 35 -12.67 19.94 -39.70
C ARG A 35 -12.73 18.88 -38.60
N GLY A 36 -12.05 19.16 -37.46
CA GLY A 36 -11.98 18.26 -36.29
C GLY A 36 -10.70 17.40 -36.23
N GLU A 37 -9.84 17.47 -37.24
CA GLU A 37 -8.53 16.81 -37.19
C GLU A 37 -7.51 17.65 -36.39
N ILE A 38 -6.57 16.96 -35.74
CA ILE A 38 -5.47 17.59 -35.01
C ILE A 38 -4.41 18.09 -36.01
N VAL A 39 -3.98 19.32 -35.86
CA VAL A 39 -2.93 19.94 -36.65
C VAL A 39 -1.84 20.47 -35.74
N SER A 40 -0.57 20.34 -36.16
CA SER A 40 0.55 21.00 -35.47
C SER A 40 0.63 22.47 -35.89
N ILE A 41 0.97 23.37 -34.97
CA ILE A 41 1.12 24.79 -35.25
C ILE A 41 2.59 25.18 -35.07
N PHE A 42 3.17 25.81 -36.10
CA PHE A 42 4.56 26.25 -36.12
C PHE A 42 4.64 27.77 -36.27
N ASP A 43 5.71 28.37 -35.79
CA ASP A 43 6.02 29.76 -36.10
C ASP A 43 6.72 29.87 -37.48
N GLU A 44 6.98 31.09 -37.92
CA GLU A 44 7.63 31.36 -39.22
C GLU A 44 9.08 30.85 -39.31
N GLU A 45 9.70 30.52 -38.16
CA GLU A 45 11.03 29.92 -38.06
C GLU A 45 10.97 28.39 -38.02
N ASN A 46 9.75 27.84 -38.18
CA ASN A 46 9.49 26.39 -38.17
C ASN A 46 9.72 25.72 -36.79
N ASN A 47 9.65 26.52 -35.71
CA ASN A 47 9.60 25.96 -34.36
C ASN A 47 8.18 25.52 -34.04
N ASP A 48 7.99 24.35 -33.51
CA ASP A 48 6.71 23.88 -33.01
C ASP A 48 6.26 24.80 -31.85
N LEU A 49 5.12 25.44 -32.03
CA LEU A 49 4.51 26.14 -30.94
C LEU A 49 3.93 25.10 -30.03
N ASP A 50 4.66 24.82 -28.96
CA ASP A 50 4.21 23.92 -27.90
C ASP A 50 2.96 24.49 -27.24
N LEU A 51 1.82 24.29 -27.90
CA LEU A 51 0.49 24.69 -27.42
C LEU A 51 0.07 23.92 -26.19
N TYR A 52 0.85 22.92 -25.77
CA TYR A 52 0.62 22.15 -24.55
C TYR A 52 0.84 22.96 -23.26
N LYS A 53 1.50 24.12 -23.36
CA LYS A 53 1.48 25.11 -22.27
C LYS A 53 0.19 25.91 -22.19
N LEU A 54 -0.70 25.82 -23.18
CA LEU A 54 -2.05 26.29 -23.01
C LEU A 54 -2.75 25.33 -22.06
N GLU A 55 -3.05 25.80 -20.85
CA GLU A 55 -3.89 25.09 -19.89
C GLU A 55 -5.29 24.87 -20.52
N TYR A 56 -5.41 23.82 -21.37
CA TYR A 56 -6.70 23.38 -21.92
C TYR A 56 -7.69 22.95 -20.83
N ASP A 57 -7.22 22.79 -19.60
CA ASP A 57 -8.04 22.45 -18.45
C ASP A 57 -8.99 23.58 -18.01
N TYR A 58 -8.86 24.78 -18.52
CA TYR A 58 -9.65 25.91 -18.09
C TYR A 58 -10.46 26.61 -19.19
N LEU A 59 -11.25 25.83 -19.93
CA LEU A 59 -12.30 26.42 -20.77
C LEU A 59 -13.57 26.57 -19.92
N PRO A 60 -14.03 27.80 -19.58
CA PRO A 60 -15.28 28.01 -18.87
C PRO A 60 -16.47 27.44 -19.63
N ALA A 61 -17.48 26.92 -18.94
CA ALA A 61 -18.65 26.33 -19.59
C ALA A 61 -19.40 27.29 -20.51
N VAL A 62 -19.42 28.56 -20.15
CA VAL A 62 -20.03 29.63 -20.98
C VAL A 62 -19.36 29.73 -22.35
N GLU A 63 -18.04 29.67 -22.38
CA GLU A 63 -17.26 29.72 -23.61
C GLU A 63 -17.37 28.44 -24.43
N ALA A 64 -17.31 27.26 -23.74
CA ALA A 64 -17.54 25.98 -24.38
C ALA A 64 -18.91 25.92 -25.08
N VAL A 65 -19.96 26.36 -24.42
CA VAL A 65 -21.32 26.48 -25.00
C VAL A 65 -21.38 27.44 -26.18
N LYS A 66 -20.69 28.59 -26.07
CA LYS A 66 -20.62 29.57 -27.17
C LYS A 66 -19.95 28.97 -28.40
N LEU A 67 -18.79 28.38 -28.24
CA LEU A 67 -18.05 27.70 -29.33
C LEU A 67 -18.89 26.59 -29.98
N SER A 68 -19.54 25.77 -29.16
CA SER A 68 -20.41 24.70 -29.68
C SER A 68 -21.55 25.24 -30.56
N LYS A 69 -22.16 26.35 -30.16
CA LYS A 69 -23.21 27.03 -30.96
C LYS A 69 -22.69 27.69 -32.20
N GLU A 70 -21.54 28.38 -32.09
CA GLU A 70 -20.96 29.19 -33.18
C GLU A 70 -20.42 28.27 -34.30
N TYR A 71 -19.76 27.19 -33.92
CA TYR A 71 -19.08 26.27 -34.86
C TYR A 71 -19.88 25.00 -35.16
N GLY A 72 -21.02 24.76 -34.50
CA GLY A 72 -21.82 23.54 -34.65
C GLY A 72 -21.05 22.28 -34.29
N ILE A 73 -20.17 22.36 -33.27
CA ILE A 73 -19.39 21.23 -32.73
C ILE A 73 -20.04 20.73 -31.45
N PRO A 74 -19.85 19.46 -31.08
CA PRO A 74 -20.35 18.93 -29.81
C PRO A 74 -19.81 19.68 -28.60
N LEU A 75 -20.58 19.65 -27.50
CA LEU A 75 -20.15 20.27 -26.24
C LEU A 75 -18.83 19.67 -25.75
N HIS A 76 -17.96 20.54 -25.20
CA HIS A 76 -16.66 20.14 -24.66
C HIS A 76 -16.78 18.97 -23.66
N PRO A 77 -15.92 17.94 -23.73
CA PRO A 77 -16.02 16.73 -22.91
C PRO A 77 -16.02 16.96 -21.39
N LYS A 78 -15.40 18.03 -20.90
CA LYS A 78 -15.45 18.43 -19.48
C LYS A 78 -16.87 18.65 -18.97
N TYR A 79 -17.78 19.08 -19.83
CA TYR A 79 -19.16 19.42 -19.49
C TYR A 79 -20.18 18.41 -20.03
N THR A 80 -19.72 17.29 -20.54
CA THR A 80 -20.53 16.12 -20.88
C THR A 80 -20.52 15.11 -19.74
N TYR A 81 -21.61 14.39 -19.57
CA TYR A 81 -21.78 13.45 -18.48
C TYR A 81 -22.23 12.08 -19.00
N CYS A 82 -22.10 11.05 -18.16
CA CYS A 82 -22.45 9.67 -18.55
C CYS A 82 -23.95 9.43 -18.47
N TYR A 83 -24.71 10.10 -19.33
CA TYR A 83 -26.16 10.08 -19.30
C TYR A 83 -26.77 8.70 -19.52
N ASN A 84 -26.11 7.80 -20.26
CA ASN A 84 -26.60 6.43 -20.50
C ASN A 84 -26.47 5.53 -19.27
N ASP A 85 -25.80 5.97 -18.20
CA ASP A 85 -25.66 5.18 -16.97
C ASP A 85 -26.85 5.32 -16.01
N VAL A 86 -27.79 6.19 -16.35
CA VAL A 86 -29.04 6.40 -15.58
C VAL A 86 -30.26 6.25 -16.48
N THR A 87 -31.39 5.89 -15.88
CA THR A 87 -32.66 5.84 -16.61
C THR A 87 -33.20 7.24 -16.88
N ILE A 88 -34.05 7.38 -17.91
CA ILE A 88 -34.74 8.65 -18.21
C ILE A 88 -35.52 9.15 -17.00
N ASN A 89 -36.17 8.26 -16.23
CA ASN A 89 -36.91 8.62 -15.03
C ASN A 89 -36.01 9.17 -13.92
N ASP A 90 -34.84 8.57 -13.71
CA ASP A 90 -33.86 9.06 -12.74
C ASP A 90 -33.37 10.46 -13.11
N LEU A 91 -33.04 10.66 -14.40
CA LEU A 91 -32.55 11.95 -14.88
C LEU A 91 -33.67 13.00 -14.84
N ASN A 92 -34.90 12.65 -15.13
CA ASN A 92 -36.06 13.55 -15.00
C ASN A 92 -36.26 14.03 -13.55
N SER A 93 -35.97 13.19 -12.55
CA SER A 93 -36.00 13.58 -11.15
C SER A 93 -34.97 14.65 -10.81
N LEU A 94 -33.78 14.59 -11.42
CA LEU A 94 -32.75 15.61 -11.30
C LEU A 94 -33.15 16.89 -12.04
N ILE A 95 -33.71 16.76 -13.26
CA ILE A 95 -34.16 17.88 -14.08
C ILE A 95 -35.24 18.71 -13.36
N ASP A 96 -36.18 18.07 -12.66
CA ASP A 96 -37.20 18.75 -11.86
C ASP A 96 -36.60 19.69 -10.80
N LEU A 97 -35.46 19.29 -10.20
CA LEU A 97 -34.75 20.15 -9.26
C LEU A 97 -33.97 21.26 -9.96
N ILE A 98 -33.29 20.96 -11.07
CA ILE A 98 -32.55 21.96 -11.85
C ILE A 98 -33.50 23.05 -12.36
N ILE A 99 -34.65 22.66 -12.87
CA ILE A 99 -35.68 23.62 -13.36
C ILE A 99 -36.19 24.55 -12.24
N LYS A 100 -36.43 24.00 -11.04
CA LYS A 100 -36.80 24.80 -9.87
C LYS A 100 -35.73 25.81 -9.49
N CYS A 101 -34.46 25.43 -9.59
CA CYS A 101 -33.35 26.34 -9.31
C CYS A 101 -33.07 27.36 -10.40
N LYS A 102 -33.52 27.12 -11.62
CA LYS A 102 -33.29 28.04 -12.77
C LYS A 102 -33.74 29.46 -12.52
N ASN A 103 -34.84 29.64 -11.79
CA ASN A 103 -35.39 30.98 -11.47
C ASN A 103 -34.58 31.76 -10.41
N THR A 104 -33.80 31.04 -9.61
CA THR A 104 -32.94 31.59 -8.54
C THR A 104 -31.46 31.51 -8.88
N TYR A 105 -31.12 30.92 -10.03
CA TYR A 105 -29.75 30.71 -10.46
C TYR A 105 -29.06 32.02 -10.82
N LYS A 106 -27.87 32.20 -10.26
CA LYS A 106 -26.95 33.27 -10.62
C LYS A 106 -25.71 32.67 -11.27
N PRO A 107 -25.32 33.09 -12.47
CA PRO A 107 -24.23 32.49 -13.22
C PRO A 107 -22.90 32.33 -12.45
N ASN A 108 -22.66 33.22 -11.48
CA ASN A 108 -21.39 33.21 -10.72
C ASN A 108 -21.42 32.42 -9.40
N GLU A 109 -22.58 31.92 -8.98
CA GLU A 109 -22.73 31.27 -7.64
C GLU A 109 -22.88 29.71 -7.69
N GLY A 110 -23.20 29.15 -8.85
CA GLY A 110 -23.54 27.76 -9.00
C GLY A 110 -24.92 27.38 -8.44
N ILE A 111 -25.27 26.09 -8.47
CA ILE A 111 -26.54 25.55 -7.99
C ILE A 111 -26.35 24.95 -6.58
N LYS A 112 -27.33 25.20 -5.70
CA LYS A 112 -27.44 24.57 -4.38
C LYS A 112 -28.74 23.78 -4.33
N LEU A 113 -28.64 22.44 -4.17
CA LEU A 113 -29.76 21.51 -4.09
C LEU A 113 -29.84 20.94 -2.67
N ASP A 114 -31.05 20.60 -2.23
CA ASP A 114 -31.22 19.86 -0.98
C ASP A 114 -30.74 18.40 -1.14
N LEU A 115 -30.17 17.85 -0.07
CA LEU A 115 -29.66 16.49 -0.07
C LEU A 115 -30.84 15.49 -0.19
N SER A 116 -31.00 14.89 -1.34
CA SER A 116 -32.12 14.02 -1.70
C SER A 116 -31.68 12.94 -2.71
N TYR A 117 -32.61 12.06 -3.14
CA TYR A 117 -32.36 10.99 -4.12
C TYR A 117 -31.57 11.43 -5.38
N PRO A 118 -31.81 12.60 -5.99
CA PRO A 118 -31.04 13.06 -7.14
C PRO A 118 -29.54 13.21 -6.93
N LYS A 119 -29.05 13.25 -5.69
CA LYS A 119 -27.61 13.19 -5.42
C LYS A 119 -26.99 11.95 -6.05
N ARG A 120 -27.64 10.78 -5.92
CA ARG A 120 -27.14 9.54 -6.52
C ARG A 120 -27.08 9.65 -8.05
N VAL A 121 -28.02 10.32 -8.67
CA VAL A 121 -28.00 10.56 -10.13
C VAL A 121 -26.79 11.38 -10.51
N LEU A 122 -26.49 12.48 -9.80
CA LEU A 122 -25.28 13.29 -10.02
C LEU A 122 -23.99 12.48 -9.88
N GLU A 123 -23.94 11.59 -8.90
CA GLU A 123 -22.78 10.70 -8.69
C GLU A 123 -22.61 9.73 -9.86
N VAL A 124 -23.70 9.09 -10.32
CA VAL A 124 -23.67 8.11 -11.41
C VAL A 124 -23.29 8.75 -12.74
N ILE A 125 -23.87 9.88 -13.09
CA ILE A 125 -23.51 10.57 -14.35
C ILE A 125 -22.17 11.30 -14.26
N GLY A 126 -21.55 11.39 -13.07
CA GLY A 126 -20.22 11.94 -12.86
C GLY A 126 -20.17 13.48 -12.87
N VAL A 127 -21.21 14.16 -12.38
CA VAL A 127 -21.18 15.63 -12.19
C VAL A 127 -20.37 15.97 -10.94
N PRO A 128 -19.29 16.77 -11.03
CA PRO A 128 -18.56 17.26 -9.87
C PRO A 128 -19.45 18.08 -8.93
N HIS A 129 -19.48 17.71 -7.66
CA HIS A 129 -20.23 18.42 -6.64
C HIS A 129 -19.66 18.17 -5.24
N THR A 130 -19.98 19.06 -4.30
CA THR A 130 -19.63 18.90 -2.88
C THR A 130 -20.88 18.91 -2.02
N VAL A 131 -20.82 18.29 -0.85
CA VAL A 131 -21.90 18.34 0.15
C VAL A 131 -21.44 19.14 1.35
N ARG A 132 -22.15 20.23 1.66
CA ARG A 132 -21.90 21.06 2.86
C ARG A 132 -23.23 21.45 3.48
N ASP A 133 -23.32 21.37 4.79
CA ASP A 133 -24.51 21.78 5.58
C ASP A 133 -25.83 21.15 5.07
N GLY A 134 -25.78 19.87 4.70
CA GLY A 134 -26.94 19.14 4.18
C GLY A 134 -27.39 19.56 2.77
N LYS A 135 -26.58 20.33 2.04
CA LYS A 135 -26.86 20.75 0.67
C LYS A 135 -25.80 20.25 -0.31
N ILE A 136 -26.23 19.92 -1.52
CA ILE A 136 -25.38 19.62 -2.66
C ILE A 136 -25.02 20.96 -3.32
N ILE A 137 -23.74 21.20 -3.53
CA ILE A 137 -23.21 22.40 -4.17
C ILE A 137 -22.50 21.98 -5.45
N ILE A 138 -23.02 22.43 -6.58
CA ILE A 138 -22.43 22.28 -7.92
C ILE A 138 -21.79 23.63 -8.27
N ASP A 139 -20.55 23.60 -8.76
CA ASP A 139 -19.84 24.84 -9.13
C ASP A 139 -20.54 25.57 -10.28
N LYS A 140 -20.09 26.81 -10.56
CA LYS A 140 -20.70 27.68 -11.55
C LYS A 140 -20.69 27.12 -12.97
N ASP A 141 -19.59 26.47 -13.38
CA ASP A 141 -19.43 26.01 -14.75
C ASP A 141 -20.26 24.72 -15.01
N HIS A 142 -20.19 23.74 -14.13
CA HIS A 142 -21.03 22.54 -14.22
C HIS A 142 -22.53 22.86 -14.08
N SER A 143 -22.88 23.86 -13.24
CA SER A 143 -24.26 24.36 -13.12
C SER A 143 -24.75 24.97 -14.41
N PHE A 144 -23.93 25.81 -15.05
CA PHE A 144 -24.26 26.41 -16.32
C PHE A 144 -24.46 25.38 -17.43
N ALA A 145 -23.58 24.41 -17.50
CA ALA A 145 -23.68 23.33 -18.48
C ALA A 145 -24.99 22.52 -18.31
N LEU A 146 -25.32 22.12 -17.07
CA LEU A 146 -26.55 21.39 -16.76
C LEU A 146 -27.82 22.17 -17.10
N ILE A 147 -27.89 23.44 -16.70
CA ILE A 147 -29.04 24.31 -17.00
C ILE A 147 -29.20 24.53 -18.50
N THR A 148 -28.10 24.62 -19.24
CA THR A 148 -28.13 24.86 -20.69
C THR A 148 -28.51 23.60 -21.46
N THR A 149 -28.10 22.42 -21.03
CA THR A 149 -28.34 21.16 -21.75
C THR A 149 -29.62 20.45 -21.32
N LEU A 150 -30.00 20.53 -20.05
CA LEU A 150 -31.21 19.90 -19.49
C LEU A 150 -32.32 20.95 -19.32
N THR A 151 -32.88 21.38 -20.44
CA THR A 151 -33.82 22.54 -20.48
C THR A 151 -35.26 22.22 -20.10
N LYS A 152 -35.67 20.95 -20.29
CA LYS A 152 -37.03 20.44 -20.04
C LYS A 152 -36.99 18.93 -19.78
N LYS A 153 -38.10 18.34 -19.33
CA LYS A 153 -38.20 16.90 -19.14
C LYS A 153 -37.88 16.14 -20.41
N LEU A 154 -37.19 15.02 -20.24
CA LEU A 154 -36.78 14.16 -21.32
C LEU A 154 -37.97 13.34 -21.84
N PRO A 155 -38.11 13.18 -23.16
CA PRO A 155 -39.06 12.25 -23.76
C PRO A 155 -38.61 10.78 -23.56
N GLU A 156 -39.51 9.84 -23.71
CA GLU A 156 -39.17 8.42 -23.77
C GLU A 156 -38.41 8.10 -25.07
N LYS A 157 -37.23 7.51 -24.94
CA LYS A 157 -36.35 7.09 -26.04
C LYS A 157 -35.62 5.79 -25.63
N ASP A 158 -35.03 5.12 -26.59
CA ASP A 158 -34.26 3.89 -26.37
C ASP A 158 -32.99 4.15 -25.59
N SER A 159 -32.42 5.38 -25.70
CA SER A 159 -31.19 5.79 -25.05
C SER A 159 -31.40 7.12 -24.33
N THR A 160 -30.88 7.24 -23.11
CA THR A 160 -30.95 8.49 -22.32
C THR A 160 -30.20 9.63 -22.99
N ILE A 161 -29.07 9.38 -23.66
CA ILE A 161 -28.33 10.42 -24.40
C ILE A 161 -29.13 10.95 -25.59
N GLU A 162 -29.89 10.10 -26.30
CA GLU A 162 -30.76 10.55 -27.39
C GLU A 162 -31.87 11.48 -26.86
N ALA A 163 -32.47 11.09 -25.72
CA ALA A 163 -33.47 11.92 -25.07
C ALA A 163 -32.89 13.28 -24.61
N VAL A 164 -31.65 13.30 -24.12
CA VAL A 164 -30.95 14.54 -23.76
C VAL A 164 -30.67 15.41 -24.99
N ASN A 165 -30.20 14.82 -26.09
CA ASN A 165 -29.92 15.55 -27.32
C ASN A 165 -31.19 16.14 -27.96
N GLU A 166 -32.36 15.56 -27.76
CA GLU A 166 -33.63 16.11 -28.23
C GLU A 166 -34.04 17.38 -27.48
N VAL A 167 -33.65 17.51 -26.23
CA VAL A 167 -33.99 18.68 -25.42
C VAL A 167 -32.86 19.71 -25.31
N SER A 168 -31.64 19.28 -25.59
CA SER A 168 -30.44 20.13 -25.54
C SER A 168 -30.34 21.05 -26.80
N PRO A 169 -30.03 22.33 -26.67
CA PRO A 169 -29.75 23.19 -27.81
C PRO A 169 -28.38 22.98 -28.46
N ILE A 170 -27.60 22.05 -27.95
CA ILE A 170 -26.23 21.75 -28.36
C ILE A 170 -26.10 20.23 -28.44
N GLU A 171 -25.38 19.72 -29.44
CA GLU A 171 -25.06 18.33 -29.55
C GLU A 171 -24.16 17.85 -28.38
N ILE A 172 -24.56 16.78 -27.74
CA ILE A 172 -23.79 16.12 -26.66
C ILE A 172 -23.40 14.74 -27.15
N LYS A 173 -22.09 14.49 -27.27
CA LYS A 173 -21.61 13.14 -27.54
C LYS A 173 -21.71 12.26 -26.30
N ASN A 174 -21.99 10.99 -26.53
CA ASN A 174 -21.94 10.02 -25.44
C ASN A 174 -20.52 10.02 -24.84
N LYS A 175 -20.41 10.10 -23.53
CA LYS A 175 -19.11 10.00 -22.87
C LYS A 175 -18.67 8.55 -22.89
N ALA A 176 -17.45 8.31 -23.32
CA ALA A 176 -16.87 6.98 -23.31
C ALA A 176 -17.04 6.31 -21.93
N PRO A 177 -17.47 5.06 -21.84
CA PRO A 177 -17.70 4.36 -20.57
C PRO A 177 -16.40 3.92 -19.92
N ALA A 178 -15.44 4.83 -19.82
CA ALA A 178 -14.17 4.62 -19.15
C ALA A 178 -14.39 4.74 -17.64
N TYR A 179 -14.33 3.63 -16.92
CA TYR A 179 -14.41 3.57 -15.48
C TYR A 179 -13.06 3.21 -14.90
N ILE A 180 -12.70 3.86 -13.79
CA ILE A 180 -11.59 3.40 -12.97
C ILE A 180 -12.00 2.07 -12.35
N GLY A 181 -11.33 1.00 -12.73
CA GLY A 181 -11.51 -0.31 -12.11
C GLY A 181 -10.98 -0.31 -10.68
N THR A 182 -11.62 -1.06 -9.81
CA THR A 182 -11.13 -1.29 -8.46
C THR A 182 -10.99 -2.77 -8.19
N ARG A 183 -9.90 -3.13 -7.51
CA ARG A 183 -9.71 -4.49 -7.00
C ARG A 183 -10.16 -4.52 -5.55
N VAL A 184 -11.08 -5.43 -5.23
CA VAL A 184 -11.54 -5.63 -3.86
C VAL A 184 -10.61 -6.62 -3.17
N GLY A 185 -9.80 -6.12 -2.25
CA GLY A 185 -8.98 -6.94 -1.38
C GLY A 185 -9.77 -7.58 -0.23
N ARG A 186 -9.13 -8.49 0.51
CA ARG A 186 -9.67 -9.02 1.75
C ARG A 186 -9.61 -7.96 2.84
N PRO A 187 -10.62 -7.83 3.72
CA PRO A 187 -10.57 -6.93 4.86
C PRO A 187 -9.63 -7.49 5.95
N GLU A 188 -8.34 -7.49 5.69
CA GLU A 188 -7.32 -7.98 6.61
C GLU A 188 -6.83 -6.90 7.55
N LYS A 189 -6.28 -7.32 8.68
CA LYS A 189 -5.58 -6.44 9.60
C LYS A 189 -4.09 -6.46 9.25
N SER A 190 -3.59 -5.35 8.77
CA SER A 190 -2.17 -5.09 8.68
C SER A 190 -1.54 -5.19 10.07
N LYS A 191 -0.56 -6.06 10.26
CA LYS A 191 0.14 -6.25 11.54
C LYS A 191 1.62 -6.06 11.34
N GLU A 192 2.16 -5.14 12.10
CA GLU A 192 3.60 -5.10 12.31
C GLU A 192 4.10 -6.44 12.86
N ARG A 193 5.18 -6.95 12.28
CA ARG A 193 5.75 -8.26 12.61
C ARG A 193 6.73 -8.21 13.78
N LEU A 194 6.49 -7.35 14.72
CA LEU A 194 7.29 -7.21 15.93
C LEU A 194 7.11 -8.43 16.86
N MET A 195 8.21 -8.92 17.41
CA MET A 195 8.16 -9.87 18.52
C MET A 195 7.56 -9.17 19.75
N ARG A 196 6.75 -9.87 20.51
CA ARG A 196 6.07 -9.28 21.70
C ARG A 196 6.49 -9.96 23.00
N PRO A 197 7.02 -9.20 23.97
CA PRO A 197 7.58 -7.83 23.84
C PRO A 197 8.78 -7.81 22.91
N ALA A 198 8.97 -6.68 22.20
CA ALA A 198 10.08 -6.50 21.27
C ALA A 198 11.43 -6.60 22.02
N PRO A 199 12.33 -7.54 21.67
CA PRO A 199 13.61 -7.69 22.35
C PRO A 199 14.67 -6.74 21.78
N HIS A 200 15.62 -6.37 22.61
CA HIS A 200 16.83 -5.69 22.16
C HIS A 200 17.93 -6.68 21.76
N GLY A 201 17.97 -7.86 22.36
CA GLY A 201 18.94 -8.90 22.02
C GLY A 201 18.36 -10.31 22.03
N LEU A 202 18.89 -11.18 21.18
CA LEU A 202 18.53 -12.60 21.12
C LEU A 202 19.33 -13.37 22.18
N PHE A 203 19.15 -12.96 23.45
CA PHE A 203 19.78 -13.61 24.60
C PHE A 203 18.70 -14.24 25.49
N PRO A 204 18.74 -15.58 25.74
CA PRO A 204 17.72 -16.27 26.50
C PRO A 204 17.88 -16.01 28.00
N ILE A 205 16.77 -15.59 28.63
CA ILE A 205 16.71 -15.34 30.06
C ILE A 205 15.64 -16.16 30.79
N GLY A 206 15.02 -17.14 30.13
CA GLY A 206 13.93 -17.91 30.71
C GLY A 206 12.74 -17.04 31.11
N ASN A 207 12.11 -17.40 32.20
CA ASN A 207 11.00 -16.63 32.79
C ASN A 207 11.49 -15.64 33.88
N TYR A 208 12.82 -15.50 34.06
CA TYR A 208 13.39 -14.68 35.14
C TYR A 208 13.25 -13.17 34.93
N GLY A 209 13.04 -12.72 33.67
CA GLY A 209 12.89 -11.32 33.31
C GLY A 209 11.46 -10.73 33.45
N GLY A 210 10.51 -11.54 33.94
CA GLY A 210 9.09 -11.13 34.05
C GLY A 210 8.39 -10.94 32.69
N SER A 211 7.22 -10.32 32.71
CA SER A 211 6.41 -10.07 31.48
C SER A 211 7.11 -9.13 30.48
N ARG A 212 7.93 -8.18 30.96
CA ARG A 212 8.70 -7.26 30.14
C ARG A 212 10.01 -7.89 29.59
N ARG A 213 10.40 -9.08 30.06
CA ARG A 213 11.64 -9.81 29.70
C ARG A 213 12.92 -9.00 29.93
N LEU A 214 13.00 -8.25 31.05
CA LEU A 214 14.15 -7.40 31.38
C LEU A 214 15.34 -8.25 31.83
N ILE A 215 16.50 -8.07 31.16
CA ILE A 215 17.75 -8.77 31.50
C ILE A 215 18.23 -8.37 32.88
N ALA A 216 18.14 -7.09 33.24
CA ALA A 216 18.50 -6.59 34.57
C ALA A 216 17.67 -7.24 35.70
N THR A 217 16.37 -7.47 35.47
CA THR A 217 15.52 -8.19 36.43
C THR A 217 15.94 -9.64 36.60
N ALA A 218 16.28 -10.31 35.49
CA ALA A 218 16.81 -11.68 35.54
C ALA A 218 18.20 -11.74 36.24
N ALA A 219 19.04 -10.75 36.00
CA ALA A 219 20.38 -10.65 36.61
C ALA A 219 20.35 -10.52 38.15
N LYS A 220 19.28 -9.97 38.75
CA LYS A 220 19.10 -9.91 40.21
C LYS A 220 19.12 -11.30 40.88
N LYS A 221 18.88 -12.39 40.10
CA LYS A 221 19.03 -13.75 40.59
C LYS A 221 20.49 -14.25 40.66
N GLY A 222 21.45 -13.43 40.21
CA GLY A 222 22.87 -13.79 40.09
C GLY A 222 23.13 -14.76 38.95
N SER A 223 22.69 -15.98 39.06
CA SER A 223 22.79 -17.04 38.01
C SER A 223 21.40 -17.53 37.61
N ILE A 224 21.26 -17.85 36.33
CA ILE A 224 20.01 -18.39 35.76
C ILE A 224 20.29 -19.66 34.98
N LYS A 225 19.31 -20.57 34.91
CA LYS A 225 19.38 -21.79 34.09
C LYS A 225 18.66 -21.59 32.77
N VAL A 226 19.36 -21.77 31.66
CA VAL A 226 18.84 -21.63 30.29
C VAL A 226 19.48 -22.67 29.38
N GLU A 227 18.76 -23.06 28.34
CA GLU A 227 19.24 -23.93 27.29
C GLU A 227 20.09 -23.15 26.30
N LEU A 228 21.38 -23.47 26.21
CA LEU A 228 22.35 -22.81 25.33
C LEU A 228 23.36 -23.81 24.75
N ALA A 229 23.79 -23.55 23.51
CA ALA A 229 25.00 -24.13 22.95
C ALA A 229 26.16 -23.12 23.06
N ARG A 230 27.37 -23.62 22.98
CA ARG A 230 28.60 -22.84 22.79
C ARG A 230 29.36 -23.42 21.61
N ARG A 231 30.12 -22.56 20.97
CA ARG A 231 31.06 -22.98 19.93
C ARG A 231 32.28 -23.58 20.60
N LYS A 232 32.81 -24.64 20.03
CA LYS A 232 34.05 -25.32 20.48
C LYS A 232 35.11 -25.20 19.39
N CYS A 233 36.33 -24.90 19.79
CA CYS A 233 37.46 -24.85 18.86
C CYS A 233 37.64 -26.19 18.17
N THR A 234 37.84 -26.20 16.85
CA THR A 234 38.10 -27.40 16.05
C THR A 234 39.52 -27.94 16.25
N ASN A 235 40.44 -27.10 16.73
CA ASN A 235 41.80 -27.53 17.04
C ASN A 235 41.77 -28.41 18.33
N PRO A 236 42.14 -29.73 18.21
CA PRO A 236 42.10 -30.67 19.32
C PRO A 236 42.96 -30.25 20.53
N GLU A 237 44.10 -29.60 20.26
CA GLU A 237 45.02 -29.14 21.31
C GLU A 237 44.53 -27.90 22.07
N CYS A 238 43.62 -27.14 21.46
CA CYS A 238 43.07 -25.94 22.07
C CYS A 238 41.80 -26.20 22.86
N GLY A 239 40.80 -26.85 22.26
CA GLY A 239 39.55 -27.30 22.88
C GLY A 239 38.68 -26.22 23.58
N ILE A 240 39.03 -24.95 23.47
CA ILE A 240 38.35 -23.82 24.15
C ILE A 240 36.93 -23.64 23.62
N SER A 241 36.01 -23.43 24.56
CA SER A 241 34.65 -22.99 24.20
C SER A 241 34.57 -21.47 24.09
N SER A 242 34.08 -20.99 22.99
CA SER A 242 33.91 -19.53 22.66
C SER A 242 32.51 -19.28 22.13
N ASN A 243 32.12 -18.03 22.00
CA ASN A 243 30.93 -17.62 21.24
C ASN A 243 31.31 -17.14 19.82
N ASN A 244 32.60 -17.00 19.53
CA ASN A 244 33.11 -16.49 18.27
C ASN A 244 33.24 -17.62 17.23
N SER A 245 33.10 -17.28 15.96
CA SER A 245 33.33 -18.21 14.83
C SER A 245 34.79 -18.62 14.68
N LEU A 246 35.70 -17.76 15.11
CA LEU A 246 37.12 -18.07 15.25
C LEU A 246 37.51 -18.15 16.72
N CYS A 247 38.41 -19.05 17.04
CA CYS A 247 38.89 -19.23 18.39
C CYS A 247 39.76 -18.06 18.82
N PRO A 248 39.45 -17.38 19.96
CA PRO A 248 40.21 -16.21 20.40
C PRO A 248 41.66 -16.56 20.87
N LYS A 249 41.97 -17.85 21.07
CA LYS A 249 43.29 -18.30 21.51
C LYS A 249 44.20 -18.71 20.36
N CYS A 250 43.69 -19.49 19.41
CA CYS A 250 44.51 -20.06 18.32
C CYS A 250 44.07 -19.68 16.90
N GLY A 251 43.03 -18.86 16.74
CA GLY A 251 42.55 -18.43 15.44
C GLY A 251 41.81 -19.50 14.63
N SER A 252 41.80 -20.76 15.06
CA SER A 252 41.13 -21.85 14.32
C SER A 252 39.61 -21.65 14.28
N PRO A 253 38.90 -22.20 13.28
CA PRO A 253 37.43 -22.21 13.23
C PRO A 253 36.83 -22.85 14.48
N THR A 254 35.60 -22.48 14.78
CA THR A 254 34.85 -23.09 15.88
C THR A 254 33.55 -23.73 15.37
N GLU A 255 33.19 -24.88 15.92
CA GLU A 255 31.94 -25.57 15.61
C GLU A 255 30.90 -25.42 16.73
N ILE A 256 29.61 -25.43 16.34
CA ILE A 256 28.51 -25.33 17.29
C ILE A 256 28.38 -26.69 18.04
N GLY A 257 28.57 -26.67 19.35
CA GLY A 257 28.35 -27.84 20.19
C GLY A 257 26.85 -28.11 20.43
N LYS A 258 26.59 -29.28 21.03
CA LYS A 258 25.20 -29.67 21.37
C LYS A 258 24.60 -28.73 22.42
N PRO A 259 23.32 -28.31 22.24
CA PRO A 259 22.59 -27.54 23.23
C PRO A 259 22.44 -28.33 24.55
N SER A 260 22.58 -27.63 25.67
CA SER A 260 22.34 -28.22 27.00
C SER A 260 21.82 -27.15 27.96
N GLU A 261 21.10 -27.57 28.99
CA GLU A 261 20.72 -26.65 30.08
C GLU A 261 21.99 -26.27 30.86
N ARG A 262 22.22 -24.97 30.98
CA ARG A 262 23.41 -24.42 31.61
C ARG A 262 23.03 -23.36 32.64
N SER A 263 23.73 -23.36 33.75
CA SER A 263 23.70 -22.23 34.69
C SER A 263 24.70 -21.18 34.21
N ILE A 264 24.20 -19.96 33.96
CA ILE A 264 25.02 -18.85 33.53
C ILE A 264 25.00 -17.73 34.59
N PRO A 265 26.18 -17.16 34.93
CA PRO A 265 26.28 -16.04 35.88
C PRO A 265 25.88 -14.72 35.24
N LEU A 266 24.55 -14.51 35.03
CA LEU A 266 24.02 -13.41 34.24
C LEU A 266 24.43 -12.04 34.77
N ALA A 267 24.49 -11.87 36.11
CA ALA A 267 24.87 -10.58 36.73
C ALA A 267 26.26 -10.13 36.32
N SER A 268 27.25 -11.04 36.42
CA SER A 268 28.63 -10.74 36.04
C SER A 268 28.81 -10.58 34.53
N MET A 269 28.08 -11.38 33.74
CA MET A 269 28.11 -11.25 32.29
C MET A 269 27.53 -9.90 31.82
N LEU A 270 26.39 -9.48 32.38
CA LEU A 270 25.78 -8.18 32.05
C LEU A 270 26.70 -7.00 32.43
N LYS A 271 27.33 -7.07 33.60
CA LYS A 271 28.29 -6.05 34.03
C LYS A 271 29.48 -5.98 33.06
N LYS A 272 30.11 -7.13 32.75
CA LYS A 272 31.23 -7.18 31.81
C LYS A 272 30.83 -6.63 30.40
N ALA A 273 29.66 -7.04 29.88
CA ALA A 273 29.18 -6.55 28.60
C ALA A 273 28.93 -5.02 28.62
N SER A 274 28.36 -4.50 29.72
CA SER A 274 28.15 -3.08 29.92
C SER A 274 29.48 -2.30 29.95
N ASP A 275 30.50 -2.82 30.64
CA ASP A 275 31.82 -2.24 30.72
C ASP A 275 32.50 -2.25 29.33
N ASN A 276 32.41 -3.35 28.59
CA ASN A 276 33.01 -3.49 27.26
C ASN A 276 32.52 -2.41 26.30
N VAL A 277 31.21 -2.15 26.25
CA VAL A 277 30.61 -1.16 25.35
C VAL A 277 30.48 0.23 25.98
N LYS A 278 30.95 0.41 27.22
CA LYS A 278 30.91 1.68 27.96
C LYS A 278 29.51 2.30 28.08
N VAL A 279 28.48 1.46 28.32
CA VAL A 279 27.10 1.86 28.52
C VAL A 279 26.64 1.51 29.93
N ARG A 280 26.36 2.51 30.77
CA ARG A 280 25.96 2.29 32.17
C ARG A 280 24.48 1.94 32.37
N ARG A 281 23.58 2.43 31.50
CA ARG A 281 22.13 2.16 31.58
C ARG A 281 21.79 0.84 30.88
N VAL A 282 21.52 -0.19 31.68
CA VAL A 282 21.16 -1.52 31.19
C VAL A 282 19.78 -2.00 31.68
N ASP A 283 19.03 -1.15 32.43
CA ASP A 283 17.78 -1.53 33.09
C ASP A 283 16.65 -1.88 32.10
N GLU A 284 16.61 -1.26 30.94
CA GLU A 284 15.59 -1.43 29.92
C GLU A 284 15.96 -2.50 28.87
N VAL A 285 17.12 -3.15 28.98
CA VAL A 285 17.54 -4.17 28.02
C VAL A 285 16.64 -5.38 28.12
N LYS A 286 15.98 -5.76 27.00
CA LYS A 286 15.06 -6.88 26.90
C LYS A 286 15.70 -8.05 26.15
N GLY A 287 15.57 -9.25 26.72
CA GLY A 287 15.99 -10.50 26.10
C GLY A 287 14.79 -11.33 25.61
N VAL A 288 15.04 -12.59 25.33
CA VAL A 288 14.04 -13.58 24.90
C VAL A 288 13.88 -14.68 25.96
N VAL A 289 12.74 -15.38 25.98
CA VAL A 289 12.55 -16.49 26.89
C VAL A 289 13.52 -17.63 26.58
N GLY A 290 13.70 -17.96 25.30
CA GLY A 290 14.61 -18.99 24.81
C GLY A 290 14.84 -18.85 23.32
N MET A 291 15.92 -19.42 22.83
CA MET A 291 16.22 -19.43 21.40
C MET A 291 15.31 -20.41 20.67
N ILE A 292 14.80 -20.00 19.51
CA ILE A 292 13.91 -20.81 18.65
C ILE A 292 14.69 -21.79 17.76
N SER A 293 15.96 -21.47 17.47
CA SER A 293 16.83 -22.32 16.63
C SER A 293 17.19 -23.63 17.31
N GLU A 294 17.51 -24.64 16.53
CA GLU A 294 18.05 -25.92 17.04
C GLU A 294 19.46 -25.74 17.61
N SER A 295 20.22 -24.83 17.04
CA SER A 295 21.60 -24.52 17.51
C SER A 295 21.63 -23.87 18.88
N LYS A 296 20.55 -23.25 19.36
CA LYS A 296 20.47 -22.51 20.66
C LYS A 296 21.63 -21.57 20.91
N LEU A 297 22.21 -20.98 19.85
CA LEU A 297 23.22 -19.93 20.00
C LEU A 297 22.56 -18.65 20.46
N ALA A 298 23.17 -17.99 21.46
CA ALA A 298 22.75 -16.68 21.90
C ALA A 298 23.55 -15.57 21.19
N GLU A 299 22.92 -14.45 21.00
CA GLU A 299 23.62 -13.22 20.58
C GLU A 299 24.45 -12.64 21.73
N PRO A 300 25.59 -11.95 21.48
CA PRO A 300 26.31 -11.22 22.50
C PRO A 300 25.42 -10.19 23.22
N LEU A 301 25.56 -10.07 24.56
CA LEU A 301 24.79 -9.11 25.36
C LEU A 301 25.08 -7.67 24.96
N GLU A 302 26.30 -7.41 24.52
CA GLU A 302 26.77 -6.09 24.04
C GLU A 302 25.88 -5.53 22.95
N LYS A 303 25.49 -6.35 21.96
CA LYS A 303 24.60 -5.94 20.88
C LYS A 303 23.22 -5.53 21.42
N GLY A 304 22.68 -6.29 22.36
CA GLY A 304 21.40 -5.97 23.02
C GLY A 304 21.46 -4.67 23.82
N ILE A 305 22.59 -4.39 24.50
CA ILE A 305 22.82 -3.15 25.24
C ILE A 305 22.89 -1.95 24.29
N LEU A 306 23.60 -2.08 23.18
CA LEU A 306 23.74 -1.01 22.17
C LEU A 306 22.41 -0.74 21.46
N ARG A 307 21.61 -1.77 21.14
CA ARG A 307 20.26 -1.56 20.59
C ARG A 307 19.34 -0.85 21.58
N ALA A 308 19.40 -1.22 22.87
CA ALA A 308 18.62 -0.55 23.90
C ALA A 308 19.02 0.93 24.07
N LYS A 309 20.30 1.25 23.95
CA LYS A 309 20.82 2.63 23.97
C LYS A 309 20.23 3.48 22.83
N ASN A 310 20.09 2.88 21.66
CA ASN A 310 19.60 3.55 20.45
C ASN A 310 18.09 3.34 20.21
N GLU A 311 17.37 2.72 21.14
CA GLU A 311 15.92 2.46 21.07
C GLU A 311 15.48 1.70 19.81
N VAL A 312 16.26 0.70 19.40
CA VAL A 312 15.96 -0.19 18.27
C VAL A 312 15.83 -1.64 18.75
N PHE A 313 15.04 -2.44 18.02
CA PHE A 313 14.68 -3.79 18.41
C PHE A 313 15.13 -4.81 17.36
N THR A 314 15.56 -5.97 17.82
CA THR A 314 15.97 -7.06 16.94
C THR A 314 14.81 -7.94 16.52
N PHE A 315 14.86 -8.45 15.29
CA PHE A 315 13.98 -9.51 14.82
C PHE A 315 14.57 -10.90 15.16
N LYS A 316 13.81 -11.96 14.82
CA LYS A 316 14.20 -13.37 15.14
C LYS A 316 15.53 -13.82 14.55
N ASP A 317 16.01 -13.16 13.53
CA ASP A 317 17.26 -13.44 12.79
C ASP A 317 18.44 -12.53 13.15
N GLY A 318 18.24 -11.58 14.05
CA GLY A 318 19.25 -10.62 14.49
C GLY A 318 19.19 -9.27 13.80
N THR A 319 18.43 -9.11 12.73
CA THR A 319 18.29 -7.84 12.00
C THR A 319 17.32 -6.87 12.66
N ILE A 320 17.47 -5.59 12.35
CA ILE A 320 16.56 -4.52 12.74
C ILE A 320 15.73 -4.12 11.53
N ARG A 321 14.41 -4.02 11.68
CA ARG A 321 13.46 -3.80 10.58
C ARG A 321 12.42 -2.76 10.94
N HIS A 322 11.94 -2.06 9.91
CA HIS A 322 10.74 -1.24 9.97
C HIS A 322 9.76 -1.75 8.92
N ASP A 323 8.54 -2.08 9.35
CA ASP A 323 7.49 -2.51 8.42
C ASP A 323 6.80 -1.28 7.83
N SER A 324 6.73 -1.24 6.49
CA SER A 324 6.10 -0.16 5.72
C SER A 324 5.08 -0.72 4.74
N THR A 325 4.01 0.03 4.48
CA THR A 325 3.04 -0.30 3.44
C THR A 325 3.64 -0.04 2.07
N ASP A 326 3.54 -0.98 1.15
CA ASP A 326 4.02 -0.84 -0.23
C ASP A 326 3.09 0.06 -1.05
N LEU A 327 3.67 1.08 -1.68
CA LEU A 327 2.97 2.04 -2.53
C LEU A 327 3.73 2.19 -3.86
N PRO A 328 3.06 2.05 -5.02
CA PRO A 328 3.71 2.21 -6.31
C PRO A 328 3.98 3.67 -6.62
N LEU A 329 5.12 3.95 -7.26
CA LEU A 329 5.49 5.28 -7.74
C LEU A 329 6.46 5.14 -8.91
N THR A 330 6.21 5.83 -10.01
CA THR A 330 7.10 5.86 -11.18
C THR A 330 7.80 7.20 -11.36
N HIS A 331 7.20 8.28 -10.85
CA HIS A 331 7.72 9.64 -10.96
C HIS A 331 7.57 10.38 -9.63
N PHE A 332 8.45 11.35 -9.39
CA PHE A 332 8.40 12.17 -8.20
C PHE A 332 8.84 13.62 -8.51
N ILE A 333 8.45 14.54 -7.63
CA ILE A 333 8.94 15.91 -7.62
C ILE A 333 9.92 16.04 -6.45
N PRO A 334 11.19 16.46 -6.65
CA PRO A 334 12.24 16.54 -5.63
C PRO A 334 11.79 17.24 -4.36
N LYS A 335 11.11 18.37 -4.49
CA LYS A 335 10.56 19.17 -3.39
C LYS A 335 9.57 18.40 -2.49
N GLU A 336 8.80 17.49 -3.05
CA GLU A 336 7.81 16.69 -2.30
C GLU A 336 8.47 15.66 -1.40
N ILE A 337 9.62 15.12 -1.80
CA ILE A 337 10.35 14.09 -1.06
C ILE A 337 11.55 14.64 -0.27
N GLY A 338 11.76 15.97 -0.32
CA GLY A 338 12.80 16.65 0.44
C GLY A 338 14.22 16.32 0.02
N VAL A 339 14.47 16.25 -1.29
CA VAL A 339 15.80 16.03 -1.87
C VAL A 339 16.19 17.22 -2.74
N THR A 340 17.45 17.66 -2.67
CA THR A 340 17.96 18.77 -3.48
C THR A 340 18.43 18.27 -4.86
N VAL A 341 18.50 19.21 -5.82
CA VAL A 341 19.01 18.93 -7.18
C VAL A 341 20.46 18.42 -7.14
N GLU A 342 21.30 19.00 -6.28
CA GLU A 342 22.70 18.57 -6.14
C GLU A 342 22.77 17.12 -5.67
N LYS A 343 21.94 16.75 -4.69
CA LYS A 343 21.92 15.38 -4.15
C LYS A 343 21.42 14.38 -5.18
N LEU A 344 20.42 14.76 -6.01
CA LEU A 344 19.96 13.94 -7.11
C LEU A 344 21.07 13.71 -8.15
N LYS A 345 21.81 14.77 -8.52
CA LYS A 345 22.95 14.66 -9.44
C LYS A 345 24.05 13.76 -8.89
N GLU A 346 24.36 13.83 -7.58
CA GLU A 346 25.29 12.90 -6.92
C GLU A 346 24.81 11.44 -7.02
N MET A 347 23.51 11.21 -6.96
CA MET A 347 22.91 9.88 -7.11
C MET A 347 22.78 9.43 -8.59
N GLY A 348 23.18 10.30 -9.54
CA GLY A 348 23.21 10.00 -10.96
C GLY A 348 21.93 10.37 -11.72
N TYR A 349 21.02 11.16 -11.15
CA TYR A 349 19.90 11.73 -11.90
C TYR A 349 20.37 12.97 -12.66
N GLU A 350 20.20 12.98 -13.98
CA GLU A 350 20.72 14.06 -14.84
C GLU A 350 19.60 14.81 -15.56
N LYS A 351 18.50 14.14 -15.84
CA LYS A 351 17.39 14.65 -16.65
C LYS A 351 16.06 14.45 -15.96
N ASP A 352 15.10 15.32 -16.27
CA ASP A 352 13.69 15.14 -15.93
C ASP A 352 13.02 14.12 -16.85
N CYS A 353 11.75 13.81 -16.62
CA CYS A 353 10.99 12.83 -17.41
C CYS A 353 10.80 13.27 -18.88
N TYR A 354 11.00 14.54 -19.21
CA TYR A 354 10.94 15.08 -20.58
C TYR A 354 12.31 15.16 -21.26
N GLY A 355 13.38 14.70 -20.60
CA GLY A 355 14.73 14.72 -21.13
C GLY A 355 15.51 16.03 -20.92
N ASN A 356 14.94 17.02 -20.23
CA ASN A 356 15.62 18.28 -19.92
C ASN A 356 16.59 18.09 -18.74
N PRO A 357 17.71 18.84 -18.66
CA PRO A 357 18.56 18.84 -17.49
C PRO A 357 17.78 19.20 -16.20
N ILE A 358 18.14 18.58 -15.09
CA ILE A 358 17.53 18.92 -13.79
C ILE A 358 18.14 20.23 -13.29
N GLU A 359 17.34 21.30 -13.20
CA GLU A 359 17.75 22.63 -12.78
C GLU A 359 17.07 23.09 -11.50
N ASN A 360 15.86 22.62 -11.23
CA ASN A 360 15.07 23.02 -10.07
C ASN A 360 14.32 21.83 -9.42
N GLU A 361 13.83 22.05 -8.21
CA GLU A 361 13.16 21.01 -7.40
C GLU A 361 11.69 20.78 -7.75
N ASP A 362 11.12 21.53 -8.68
CA ASP A 362 9.72 21.39 -9.12
C ASP A 362 9.58 20.54 -10.40
N GLN A 363 10.69 20.13 -11.03
CA GLN A 363 10.68 19.23 -12.19
C GLN A 363 10.24 17.81 -11.82
N ILE A 364 9.54 17.15 -12.74
CA ILE A 364 9.12 15.76 -12.55
C ILE A 364 10.24 14.84 -12.97
N ILE A 365 10.68 13.99 -12.06
CA ILE A 365 11.80 13.06 -12.25
C ILE A 365 11.27 11.63 -12.30
N GLU A 366 11.73 10.85 -13.26
CA GLU A 366 11.45 9.42 -13.32
C GLU A 366 12.19 8.68 -12.21
N LEU A 367 11.48 7.86 -11.41
CA LEU A 367 12.05 7.11 -10.31
C LEU A 367 12.79 5.87 -10.83
N ARG A 368 14.06 5.74 -10.50
CA ARG A 368 14.82 4.52 -10.86
C ARG A 368 14.26 3.30 -10.14
N VAL A 369 14.32 2.16 -10.81
CA VAL A 369 13.70 0.90 -10.40
C VAL A 369 14.01 0.45 -8.96
N GLN A 370 15.22 0.74 -8.47
CA GLN A 370 15.65 0.35 -7.12
C GLN A 370 15.80 1.52 -6.16
N ASP A 371 15.33 2.72 -6.53
CA ASP A 371 15.25 3.85 -5.62
C ASP A 371 13.90 3.88 -4.90
N ILE A 372 13.91 4.21 -3.62
CA ILE A 372 12.73 4.18 -2.76
C ILE A 372 12.57 5.47 -1.97
N VAL A 373 11.31 5.87 -1.78
CA VAL A 373 10.93 6.98 -0.89
C VAL A 373 10.27 6.39 0.34
N ILE A 374 10.89 6.57 1.50
CA ILE A 374 10.41 5.98 2.76
C ILE A 374 9.65 6.98 3.62
N SER A 375 8.78 6.49 4.51
CA SER A 375 8.08 7.38 5.45
C SER A 375 9.05 8.08 6.39
N ASN A 376 8.66 9.28 6.87
CA ASN A 376 9.41 9.99 7.89
C ASN A 376 9.67 9.11 9.14
N ASN A 377 8.68 8.33 9.57
CA ASN A 377 8.81 7.43 10.71
C ASN A 377 9.83 6.32 10.44
N CYS A 378 9.85 5.77 9.23
CA CYS A 378 10.86 4.80 8.81
C CYS A 378 12.25 5.46 8.84
N GLY A 379 12.40 6.67 8.28
CA GLY A 379 13.65 7.43 8.30
C GLY A 379 14.19 7.66 9.70
N GLU A 380 13.35 8.08 10.64
CA GLU A 380 13.72 8.25 12.05
C GLU A 380 14.15 6.93 12.73
N TYR A 381 13.49 5.82 12.38
CA TYR A 381 13.85 4.51 12.90
C TYR A 381 15.19 4.01 12.30
N LEU A 382 15.40 4.19 11.00
CA LEU A 382 16.65 3.83 10.33
C LEU A 382 17.82 4.74 10.77
N LEU A 383 17.58 6.02 11.09
CA LEU A 383 18.57 6.90 11.69
C LEU A 383 19.08 6.34 13.03
N ARG A 384 18.17 5.87 13.90
CA ARG A 384 18.55 5.21 15.16
C ARG A 384 19.28 3.91 14.91
N THR A 385 18.88 3.16 13.87
CA THR A 385 19.56 1.93 13.44
C THR A 385 20.99 2.23 12.96
N ALA A 386 21.19 3.26 12.15
CA ALA A 386 22.52 3.68 11.69
C ALA A 386 23.44 4.07 12.85
N LYS A 387 22.92 4.84 13.81
CA LYS A 387 23.65 5.17 15.05
C LYS A 387 23.99 3.92 15.88
N PHE A 388 23.09 2.94 15.93
CA PHE A 388 23.38 1.65 16.56
C PHE A 388 24.52 0.91 15.83
N ILE A 389 24.51 0.88 14.49
CA ILE A 389 25.55 0.23 13.70
C ILE A 389 26.92 0.91 13.94
N ASP A 390 26.96 2.23 13.95
CA ASP A 390 28.19 2.98 14.24
C ASP A 390 28.70 2.72 15.68
N ASP A 391 27.81 2.67 16.67
CA ASP A 391 28.15 2.24 18.02
C ASP A 391 28.64 0.78 18.07
N GLU A 392 28.05 -0.12 17.28
CA GLU A 392 28.44 -1.51 17.18
C GLU A 392 29.84 -1.65 16.56
N LEU A 393 30.10 -0.98 15.44
CA LEU A 393 31.41 -0.94 14.80
C LEU A 393 32.48 -0.42 15.75
N THR A 394 32.25 0.72 16.39
CA THR A 394 33.26 1.40 17.22
C THR A 394 33.46 0.73 18.57
N ARG A 395 32.37 0.36 19.29
CA ARG A 395 32.46 -0.09 20.68
C ARG A 395 32.56 -1.61 20.84
N PHE A 396 32.06 -2.36 19.86
CA PHE A 396 32.07 -3.81 19.92
C PHE A 396 33.13 -4.43 19.01
N TYR A 397 33.24 -3.94 17.76
CA TYR A 397 34.25 -4.45 16.81
C TYR A 397 35.59 -3.68 16.82
N GLY A 398 35.63 -2.46 17.36
CA GLY A 398 36.82 -1.61 17.36
C GLY A 398 37.21 -1.06 15.99
N MET A 399 36.20 -0.89 15.12
CA MET A 399 36.34 -0.36 13.76
C MET A 399 35.87 1.09 13.69
N GLU A 400 36.18 1.78 12.61
CA GLU A 400 35.67 3.13 12.34
C GLU A 400 34.15 3.08 12.06
N PRO A 401 33.44 4.16 12.45
CA PRO A 401 31.99 4.24 12.13
C PRO A 401 31.79 4.36 10.61
N PHE A 402 30.68 3.83 10.11
CA PHE A 402 30.38 3.80 8.68
C PHE A 402 29.41 4.91 8.26
N TYR A 403 28.28 5.07 8.98
CA TYR A 403 27.21 5.97 8.57
C TYR A 403 27.48 7.43 8.92
N ASN A 404 27.96 7.71 10.10
CA ASN A 404 28.25 9.06 10.64
C ASN A 404 27.06 10.04 10.53
N VAL A 405 25.83 9.54 10.57
CA VAL A 405 24.59 10.29 10.35
C VAL A 405 24.17 11.08 11.59
N LYS A 406 23.74 12.31 11.38
CA LYS A 406 23.20 13.20 12.42
C LYS A 406 21.68 13.30 12.33
N GLU A 407 21.16 13.48 11.14
CA GLU A 407 19.74 13.61 10.84
C GLU A 407 19.29 12.64 9.74
N LYS A 408 17.99 12.51 9.54
CA LYS A 408 17.46 11.54 8.58
C LYS A 408 17.82 11.85 7.14
N SER A 409 18.00 13.11 6.77
CA SER A 409 18.44 13.55 5.44
C SER A 409 19.81 12.95 5.05
N ASP A 410 20.66 12.67 6.03
CA ASP A 410 21.96 12.04 5.79
C ASP A 410 21.80 10.58 5.29
N LEU A 411 20.62 9.99 5.45
CA LEU A 411 20.34 8.64 4.93
C LEU A 411 20.06 8.61 3.42
N ILE A 412 19.87 9.76 2.77
CA ILE A 412 19.67 9.82 1.31
C ILE A 412 20.93 9.33 0.59
N GLY A 413 20.75 8.34 -0.29
CA GLY A 413 21.84 7.66 -1.00
C GLY A 413 22.31 6.37 -0.33
N HIS A 414 21.93 6.09 0.91
CA HIS A 414 22.28 4.82 1.58
C HIS A 414 21.43 3.66 1.11
N LEU A 415 22.05 2.46 1.15
CA LEU A 415 21.45 1.22 0.69
C LEU A 415 20.62 0.54 1.78
N VAL A 416 19.50 -0.01 1.35
CA VAL A 416 18.58 -0.79 2.16
C VAL A 416 18.24 -2.11 1.49
N ALA A 417 17.72 -3.06 2.26
CA ALA A 417 17.13 -4.29 1.75
C ALA A 417 15.63 -4.29 2.08
N GLY A 418 14.81 -4.44 1.05
CA GLY A 418 13.38 -4.69 1.18
C GLY A 418 13.11 -6.19 1.27
N LEU A 419 12.26 -6.65 2.19
CA LEU A 419 11.96 -8.06 2.37
C LEU A 419 10.46 -8.25 2.63
N ALA A 420 9.83 -9.00 1.74
CA ALA A 420 8.43 -9.35 1.91
C ALA A 420 8.24 -10.52 2.89
N PRO A 421 7.07 -10.59 3.54
CA PRO A 421 6.67 -11.73 4.36
C PRO A 421 6.68 -13.04 3.59
N HIS A 422 6.97 -14.13 4.30
CA HIS A 422 7.03 -15.49 3.75
C HIS A 422 8.02 -15.70 2.60
N THR A 423 8.92 -14.76 2.37
CA THR A 423 10.01 -14.86 1.41
C THR A 423 11.36 -15.01 2.10
N SER A 424 12.39 -15.33 1.32
CA SER A 424 13.77 -15.46 1.80
C SER A 424 14.76 -14.69 0.92
N ALA A 425 14.27 -13.89 0.00
CA ALA A 425 15.06 -13.02 -0.86
C ALA A 425 14.79 -11.56 -0.50
N GLY A 426 15.83 -10.86 -0.06
CA GLY A 426 15.82 -9.40 0.08
C GLY A 426 16.13 -8.75 -1.26
N VAL A 427 15.52 -7.61 -1.55
CA VAL A 427 15.77 -6.82 -2.75
C VAL A 427 16.53 -5.56 -2.34
N LEU A 428 17.65 -5.30 -2.98
CA LEU A 428 18.48 -4.12 -2.74
C LEU A 428 17.77 -2.87 -3.25
N GLY A 429 17.69 -1.85 -2.40
CA GLY A 429 17.18 -0.53 -2.73
C GLY A 429 18.08 0.58 -2.21
N ARG A 430 17.85 1.81 -2.68
CA ARG A 430 18.55 3.02 -2.24
C ARG A 430 17.52 4.08 -1.82
N ILE A 431 17.74 4.72 -0.69
CA ILE A 431 16.87 5.81 -0.21
C ILE A 431 17.11 7.05 -1.07
N VAL A 432 16.05 7.57 -1.71
CA VAL A 432 16.12 8.82 -2.51
C VAL A 432 15.45 9.99 -1.79
N GLY A 433 14.54 9.75 -0.86
CA GLY A 433 13.86 10.80 -0.13
C GLY A 433 12.85 10.29 0.89
N PHE A 434 12.03 11.21 1.43
CA PHE A 434 11.09 10.93 2.50
C PHE A 434 9.69 11.41 2.18
N THR A 435 8.69 10.70 2.72
CA THR A 435 7.27 11.05 2.57
C THR A 435 6.59 11.20 3.93
N LYS A 436 5.51 12.00 3.96
CA LYS A 436 4.59 12.09 5.10
C LYS A 436 3.67 10.89 5.19
N ALA A 437 3.43 10.19 4.08
CA ALA A 437 2.64 8.97 4.07
C ALA A 437 3.34 7.85 4.86
N LEU A 438 2.55 7.01 5.55
CA LEU A 438 3.07 5.86 6.30
C LEU A 438 3.27 4.65 5.39
N GLY A 439 4.09 4.81 4.37
CA GLY A 439 4.37 3.79 3.36
C GLY A 439 5.78 3.92 2.79
N CYS A 440 6.11 3.00 1.91
CA CYS A 440 7.31 2.98 1.11
C CYS A 440 6.90 3.10 -0.36
N TYR A 441 7.14 4.26 -0.97
CA TYR A 441 6.97 4.43 -2.39
C TYR A 441 8.18 3.86 -3.12
N ALA A 442 7.92 3.02 -4.09
CA ALA A 442 8.95 2.47 -4.96
C ALA A 442 8.37 2.14 -6.35
N HIS A 443 9.24 1.95 -7.32
CA HIS A 443 8.84 1.50 -8.65
C HIS A 443 8.07 0.17 -8.55
N PRO A 444 7.02 -0.06 -9.35
CA PRO A 444 6.28 -1.33 -9.37
C PRO A 444 7.18 -2.57 -9.46
N TYR A 445 8.27 -2.50 -10.21
CA TYR A 445 9.25 -3.58 -10.29
C TYR A 445 9.90 -3.94 -8.95
N PHE A 446 10.20 -2.95 -8.11
CA PHE A 446 10.77 -3.21 -6.79
C PHE A 446 9.81 -4.00 -5.91
N HIS A 447 8.53 -3.68 -5.96
CA HIS A 447 7.51 -4.42 -5.23
C HIS A 447 7.29 -5.82 -5.81
N SER A 448 7.20 -5.94 -7.14
CA SER A 448 7.04 -7.22 -7.83
C SER A 448 8.23 -8.15 -7.62
N ALA A 449 9.45 -7.63 -7.58
CA ALA A 449 10.66 -8.39 -7.24
C ALA A 449 10.61 -8.98 -5.82
N LYS A 450 9.89 -8.33 -4.89
CA LYS A 450 9.58 -8.86 -3.56
C LYS A 450 8.38 -9.82 -3.56
N ARG A 451 7.77 -10.10 -4.72
CA ARG A 451 6.54 -10.88 -4.89
C ARG A 451 5.33 -10.22 -4.23
N ARG A 452 5.16 -8.92 -4.47
CA ARG A 452 4.05 -8.09 -4.01
C ARG A 452 3.33 -7.41 -5.18
N ASN A 453 2.04 -7.24 -5.03
CA ASN A 453 1.16 -6.69 -6.07
C ASN A 453 0.89 -5.18 -5.91
N CYS A 454 1.63 -4.47 -5.09
CA CYS A 454 1.42 -3.04 -4.80
C CYS A 454 0.01 -2.69 -4.26
N ASP A 455 -0.65 -3.63 -3.60
CA ASP A 455 -2.02 -3.50 -3.10
C ASP A 455 -2.09 -3.18 -1.59
N SER A 456 -1.11 -2.44 -1.08
CA SER A 456 -0.97 -2.03 0.33
C SER A 456 -0.53 -3.14 1.28
N ASP A 457 0.23 -4.12 0.80
CA ASP A 457 0.91 -5.10 1.63
C ASP A 457 1.97 -4.45 2.52
N GLU A 458 2.32 -5.11 3.62
CA GLU A 458 3.35 -4.66 4.56
C GLU A 458 4.64 -5.42 4.36
N ASP A 459 5.71 -4.71 4.05
CA ASP A 459 7.05 -5.26 3.86
C ASP A 459 8.06 -4.63 4.81
N ALA A 460 9.10 -5.39 5.14
CA ALA A 460 10.17 -4.91 5.99
C ALA A 460 11.23 -4.16 5.17
N VAL A 461 11.65 -3.01 5.68
CA VAL A 461 12.81 -2.25 5.20
C VAL A 461 13.88 -2.28 6.28
N MET A 462 15.13 -2.60 5.90
CA MET A 462 16.27 -2.66 6.79
C MET A 462 17.51 -2.03 6.14
N LEU A 463 18.41 -1.44 6.93
CA LEU A 463 19.69 -0.99 6.40
C LEU A 463 20.50 -2.18 5.92
N LEU A 464 21.13 -2.07 4.74
CA LEU A 464 21.91 -3.16 4.16
C LEU A 464 23.03 -3.63 5.08
N LEU A 465 23.75 -2.71 5.71
CA LEU A 465 24.86 -3.05 6.60
C LEU A 465 24.38 -3.79 7.86
N ASP A 466 23.20 -3.46 8.41
CA ASP A 466 22.60 -4.23 9.50
C ASP A 466 22.29 -5.67 9.05
N ALA A 467 21.70 -5.85 7.87
CA ALA A 467 21.43 -7.17 7.32
C ALA A 467 22.71 -7.99 7.11
N ILE A 468 23.82 -7.37 6.73
CA ILE A 468 25.12 -8.05 6.54
C ILE A 468 25.77 -8.42 7.88
N ILE A 469 25.79 -7.50 8.86
CA ILE A 469 26.53 -7.69 10.11
C ILE A 469 25.75 -8.53 11.14
N ASN A 470 24.43 -8.32 11.22
CA ASN A 470 23.61 -8.83 12.31
C ASN A 470 22.75 -10.03 11.94
N PHE A 471 22.49 -10.27 10.65
CA PHE A 471 21.78 -11.47 10.22
C PHE A 471 22.57 -12.74 10.57
N SER A 472 21.88 -13.73 11.19
CA SER A 472 22.44 -15.06 11.40
C SER A 472 21.42 -16.17 11.18
N LYS A 473 21.70 -17.03 10.21
CA LYS A 473 20.93 -18.26 9.99
C LYS A 473 20.91 -19.18 11.24
N SER A 474 21.92 -19.09 12.10
CA SER A 474 22.00 -19.87 13.33
C SER A 474 20.93 -19.49 14.36
N TYR A 475 20.29 -18.34 14.25
CA TYR A 475 19.19 -17.94 15.13
C TYR A 475 17.82 -18.49 14.68
N LEU A 476 17.72 -18.98 13.44
CA LEU A 476 16.50 -19.46 12.83
C LEU A 476 16.32 -20.99 13.02
N PRO A 477 15.07 -21.47 13.12
CA PRO A 477 14.78 -22.91 13.06
C PRO A 477 15.13 -23.48 11.68
N ASN A 478 15.52 -24.73 11.61
CA ASN A 478 15.85 -25.44 10.35
C ASN A 478 14.60 -25.81 9.52
N THR A 479 13.39 -25.54 10.04
CA THR A 479 12.14 -25.82 9.33
C THR A 479 11.91 -24.76 8.23
N ARG A 480 11.28 -25.16 7.11
CA ARG A 480 10.96 -24.25 6.00
C ARG A 480 10.23 -22.99 6.46
N GLY A 481 9.19 -23.13 7.28
CA GLY A 481 8.45 -21.97 7.82
C GLY A 481 9.26 -21.13 8.82
N GLY A 482 10.27 -21.70 9.47
CA GLY A 482 11.15 -20.99 10.41
C GLY A 482 12.19 -20.10 9.74
N SER A 483 12.63 -20.46 8.52
CA SER A 483 13.59 -19.70 7.72
C SER A 483 12.92 -18.69 6.77
N MET A 484 11.60 -18.66 6.69
CA MET A 484 10.87 -17.58 6.04
C MET A 484 10.98 -16.26 6.81
N ASP A 485 10.75 -15.15 6.16
CA ASP A 485 10.94 -13.79 6.70
C ASP A 485 12.41 -13.54 7.10
N ALA A 486 13.35 -14.00 6.30
CA ALA A 486 14.77 -13.84 6.58
C ALA A 486 15.56 -13.57 5.27
N PRO A 487 16.48 -12.61 5.23
CA PRO A 487 17.22 -12.25 4.02
C PRO A 487 18.35 -13.28 3.75
N LEU A 488 17.98 -14.51 3.38
CA LEU A 488 18.94 -15.59 3.08
C LEU A 488 19.68 -15.34 1.77
N VAL A 489 19.03 -14.66 0.84
CA VAL A 489 19.56 -14.27 -0.47
C VAL A 489 19.27 -12.78 -0.67
N LEU A 490 20.15 -12.09 -1.39
CA LEU A 490 20.00 -10.69 -1.75
C LEU A 490 20.02 -10.55 -3.26
N SER A 491 18.91 -10.03 -3.85
CA SER A 491 18.86 -9.61 -5.25
C SER A 491 19.45 -8.21 -5.34
N THR A 492 20.59 -8.11 -6.00
CA THR A 492 21.32 -6.84 -6.13
C THR A 492 20.88 -6.03 -7.35
N ARG A 493 20.33 -6.68 -8.36
CA ARG A 493 19.77 -6.09 -9.57
C ARG A 493 18.43 -6.72 -9.87
N ILE A 494 17.46 -5.90 -10.22
CA ILE A 494 16.14 -6.35 -10.69
C ILE A 494 16.23 -6.53 -12.21
N ASP A 495 15.83 -7.71 -12.67
CA ASP A 495 15.60 -7.99 -14.06
C ASP A 495 14.09 -7.96 -14.33
N PRO A 496 13.59 -7.02 -15.16
CA PRO A 496 12.16 -6.93 -15.44
C PRO A 496 11.56 -8.18 -16.09
N GLU A 497 12.35 -8.98 -16.80
CA GLU A 497 11.87 -10.22 -17.41
C GLU A 497 11.60 -11.35 -16.38
N GLU A 498 12.23 -11.27 -15.19
CA GLU A 498 12.14 -12.31 -14.15
C GLU A 498 11.14 -11.99 -13.03
N ILE A 499 10.51 -10.82 -13.05
CA ILE A 499 9.51 -10.41 -12.02
C ILE A 499 8.10 -10.79 -12.43
N ASP A 500 7.12 -10.51 -11.57
CA ASP A 500 5.71 -10.84 -11.80
C ASP A 500 5.12 -10.07 -13.00
N ASP A 501 4.43 -10.77 -13.89
CA ASP A 501 3.85 -10.22 -15.13
C ASP A 501 2.83 -9.09 -14.86
N GLU A 502 2.27 -8.97 -13.67
CA GLU A 502 1.37 -7.86 -13.31
C GLU A 502 2.05 -6.49 -13.48
N SER A 503 3.38 -6.41 -13.30
CA SER A 503 4.12 -5.16 -13.49
C SER A 503 4.38 -4.81 -14.95
N HIS A 504 4.24 -5.77 -15.86
CA HIS A 504 4.41 -5.56 -17.31
C HIS A 504 3.21 -4.85 -17.94
N ASN A 505 2.03 -4.90 -17.29
CA ASN A 505 0.81 -4.21 -17.74
C ASN A 505 0.79 -2.70 -17.40
N LEU A 506 1.92 -2.10 -17.08
CA LEU A 506 2.03 -0.68 -16.83
C LEU A 506 2.01 0.09 -18.15
N ASP A 507 1.01 0.96 -18.35
CA ASP A 507 0.94 1.86 -19.49
C ASP A 507 2.00 2.96 -19.34
N ILE A 508 2.77 3.24 -20.42
CA ILE A 508 3.97 4.06 -20.36
C ILE A 508 4.00 5.23 -21.34
N PHE A 509 2.86 5.68 -21.83
CA PHE A 509 2.79 6.77 -22.79
C PHE A 509 1.94 7.94 -22.30
N GLU A 510 2.17 9.11 -22.87
CA GLU A 510 1.50 10.35 -22.43
C GLU A 510 0.03 10.44 -22.86
N ARG A 511 -0.32 9.90 -24.03
CA ARG A 511 -1.63 10.07 -24.64
C ARG A 511 -2.09 8.85 -25.39
N PHE A 512 -3.34 8.49 -25.13
CA PHE A 512 -4.01 7.51 -25.97
C PHE A 512 -4.36 8.15 -27.32
N PRO A 513 -4.19 7.42 -28.45
CA PRO A 513 -4.64 7.91 -29.76
C PRO A 513 -6.17 8.04 -29.81
N VAL A 514 -6.66 8.90 -30.72
CA VAL A 514 -8.11 9.17 -30.84
C VAL A 514 -8.88 7.88 -31.13
N GLU A 515 -8.30 6.99 -31.92
CA GLU A 515 -8.85 5.69 -32.30
C GLU A 515 -9.13 4.79 -31.08
N PHE A 516 -8.31 4.87 -30.03
CA PHE A 516 -8.57 4.20 -28.77
C PHE A 516 -9.88 4.66 -28.15
N TYR A 517 -10.09 5.99 -28.06
CA TYR A 517 -11.31 6.54 -27.49
C TYR A 517 -12.55 6.23 -28.35
N GLU A 518 -12.42 6.25 -29.66
CA GLU A 518 -13.52 5.90 -30.58
C GLU A 518 -13.94 4.44 -30.43
N LYS A 519 -12.97 3.53 -30.27
CA LYS A 519 -13.23 2.12 -29.98
C LYS A 519 -13.97 1.90 -28.66
N THR A 520 -13.66 2.70 -27.64
CA THR A 520 -14.30 2.56 -26.31
C THR A 520 -15.75 3.03 -26.23
N TYR A 521 -16.33 3.64 -27.29
CA TYR A 521 -17.76 3.93 -27.35
C TYR A 521 -18.62 2.66 -27.44
N SER A 522 -18.05 1.55 -27.84
CA SER A 522 -18.72 0.24 -27.86
C SER A 522 -18.08 -0.69 -26.83
N PRO A 523 -18.86 -1.60 -26.19
CA PRO A 523 -18.28 -2.61 -25.31
C PRO A 523 -17.28 -3.49 -26.05
N LEU A 524 -16.03 -3.50 -25.64
CA LEU A 524 -14.93 -4.23 -26.26
C LEU A 524 -14.22 -5.13 -25.25
N LYS A 525 -13.55 -6.16 -25.77
CA LYS A 525 -12.59 -6.93 -24.96
C LYS A 525 -11.26 -6.17 -24.91
N PRO A 526 -10.52 -6.22 -23.80
CA PRO A 526 -9.23 -5.53 -23.70
C PRO A 526 -8.26 -5.85 -24.85
N ALA A 527 -8.25 -7.10 -25.32
CA ALA A 527 -7.41 -7.54 -26.43
C ALA A 527 -7.64 -6.78 -27.77
N GLU A 528 -8.83 -6.18 -27.96
CA GLU A 528 -9.19 -5.47 -29.18
C GLU A 528 -8.67 -4.03 -29.23
N VAL A 529 -8.10 -3.55 -28.14
CA VAL A 529 -7.51 -2.20 -28.01
C VAL A 529 -6.06 -2.20 -27.64
N LEU A 530 -5.42 -3.37 -27.42
CA LEU A 530 -4.00 -3.47 -27.07
C LEU A 530 -3.08 -2.84 -28.10
N GLU A 531 -3.46 -2.87 -29.39
CA GLU A 531 -2.68 -2.24 -30.47
C GLU A 531 -2.53 -0.72 -30.34
N TYR A 532 -3.41 -0.08 -29.53
CA TYR A 532 -3.41 1.37 -29.28
C TYR A 532 -2.75 1.74 -27.95
N ILE A 533 -2.25 0.76 -27.21
CA ILE A 533 -1.68 0.95 -25.86
C ILE A 533 -0.20 0.57 -25.92
N ASP A 534 0.65 1.49 -25.50
CA ASP A 534 2.05 1.20 -25.25
C ASP A 534 2.26 0.87 -23.77
N ASN A 535 2.85 -0.28 -23.49
CA ASN A 535 3.08 -0.77 -22.13
C ASN A 535 4.49 -1.39 -21.99
N VAL A 536 4.87 -1.62 -20.76
CA VAL A 536 6.19 -2.19 -20.42
C VAL A 536 6.45 -3.53 -21.10
N GLU A 537 5.44 -4.39 -21.28
CA GLU A 537 5.59 -5.71 -21.89
C GLU A 537 6.21 -5.63 -23.29
N MET A 538 5.88 -4.57 -24.04
CA MET A 538 6.38 -4.35 -25.39
C MET A 538 7.89 -3.95 -25.43
N HIS A 539 8.43 -3.52 -24.30
CA HIS A 539 9.80 -3.02 -24.19
C HIS A 539 10.74 -3.95 -23.42
N LEU A 540 10.25 -5.10 -22.95
CA LEU A 540 11.10 -6.09 -22.27
C LEU A 540 12.27 -6.53 -23.15
N GLY A 541 13.42 -6.74 -22.54
CA GLY A 541 14.67 -7.08 -23.26
C GLY A 541 15.34 -5.89 -23.95
N THR A 542 14.78 -4.68 -23.86
CA THR A 542 15.37 -3.45 -24.41
C THR A 542 15.78 -2.49 -23.30
N PRO A 543 16.64 -1.48 -23.56
CA PRO A 543 16.95 -0.45 -22.56
C PRO A 543 15.72 0.28 -22.01
N GLN A 544 14.68 0.48 -22.82
CA GLN A 544 13.44 1.14 -22.45
C GLN A 544 12.61 0.38 -21.39
N GLN A 545 12.96 -0.86 -21.08
CA GLN A 545 12.35 -1.55 -19.94
C GLN A 545 12.65 -0.90 -18.59
N TYR A 546 13.71 -0.07 -18.47
CA TYR A 546 14.16 0.56 -17.23
C TYR A 546 13.90 2.06 -17.16
N GLU A 547 13.73 2.71 -18.29
CA GLU A 547 13.65 4.19 -18.37
C GLU A 547 12.78 4.63 -19.55
N GLY A 548 12.33 5.88 -19.51
CA GLY A 548 11.44 6.45 -20.52
C GLY A 548 9.98 6.12 -20.26
N LEU A 549 9.63 5.74 -19.04
CA LEU A 549 8.26 5.53 -18.63
C LEU A 549 7.56 6.90 -18.52
N MET A 550 6.46 7.06 -19.26
CA MET A 550 5.65 8.26 -19.22
C MET A 550 4.31 7.98 -18.54
N PHE A 551 3.49 8.99 -18.37
CA PHE A 551 2.18 8.89 -17.72
C PHE A 551 1.16 9.79 -18.44
N SER A 552 -0.09 9.34 -18.49
CA SER A 552 -1.17 10.01 -19.22
C SER A 552 -1.91 11.11 -18.43
N HIS A 553 -1.62 11.25 -17.14
CA HIS A 553 -2.33 12.19 -16.26
C HIS A 553 -1.33 13.03 -15.49
N HIS A 554 -1.63 14.32 -15.33
CA HIS A 554 -0.84 15.18 -14.45
C HIS A 554 -0.84 14.64 -13.03
N THR A 555 0.36 14.54 -12.44
CA THR A 555 0.50 14.11 -11.05
C THR A 555 0.03 15.23 -10.13
N SER A 556 -0.77 14.88 -9.14
CA SER A 556 -0.97 15.74 -7.97
C SER A 556 0.16 15.50 -6.98
N ASN A 557 0.27 16.39 -5.98
CA ASN A 557 1.21 16.21 -4.88
C ASN A 557 0.99 14.85 -4.19
N ILE A 558 2.05 14.04 -4.00
CA ILE A 558 1.98 12.72 -3.34
C ILE A 558 1.48 12.81 -1.89
N HIS A 559 1.45 14.00 -1.30
CA HIS A 559 0.91 14.27 0.03
C HIS A 559 -0.52 14.82 0.05
N ALA A 560 -1.17 14.95 -1.10
CA ALA A 560 -2.53 15.51 -1.20
C ALA A 560 -3.61 14.55 -0.68
N GLY A 561 -3.33 13.25 -0.66
CA GLY A 561 -4.22 12.20 -0.18
C GLY A 561 -4.06 11.85 1.29
N PRO A 562 -4.73 10.79 1.76
CA PRO A 562 -4.57 10.25 3.10
C PRO A 562 -3.13 9.80 3.35
N THR A 563 -2.57 10.18 4.49
CA THR A 563 -1.20 9.80 4.88
C THR A 563 -1.12 8.44 5.58
N ILE A 564 -2.26 7.83 5.91
CA ILE A 564 -2.33 6.55 6.62
C ILE A 564 -3.40 5.64 6.02
N CYS A 565 -3.08 4.37 5.88
CA CYS A 565 -4.04 3.36 5.45
C CYS A 565 -5.09 3.09 6.54
N LEU A 566 -6.38 3.11 6.19
CA LEU A 566 -7.49 2.82 7.11
C LEU A 566 -7.41 1.41 7.70
N TYR A 567 -6.80 0.44 7.04
CA TYR A 567 -6.56 -0.89 7.60
C TYR A 567 -5.73 -0.88 8.88
N LYS A 568 -4.87 0.12 9.08
CA LYS A 568 -4.09 0.30 10.31
C LYS A 568 -4.90 0.97 11.43
N THR A 569 -5.79 1.88 11.09
CA THR A 569 -6.49 2.74 12.05
C THR A 569 -7.83 2.19 12.50
N LEU A 570 -8.58 1.55 11.62
CA LEU A 570 -9.88 0.97 11.97
C LEU A 570 -9.72 -0.21 12.94
N PRO A 571 -10.34 -0.15 14.14
CA PRO A 571 -10.05 -1.09 15.22
C PRO A 571 -10.66 -2.48 15.01
N SER A 572 -11.82 -2.57 14.35
CA SER A 572 -12.56 -3.82 14.18
C SER A 572 -12.69 -4.25 12.72
N MET A 573 -12.91 -5.55 12.52
CA MET A 573 -13.17 -6.09 11.19
C MET A 573 -14.50 -5.59 10.62
N ARG A 574 -15.50 -5.34 11.48
CA ARG A 574 -16.79 -4.75 11.09
C ARG A 574 -16.59 -3.38 10.43
N GLU A 575 -15.86 -2.49 11.10
CA GLU A 575 -15.60 -1.13 10.57
C GLU A 575 -14.79 -1.15 9.28
N LYS A 576 -13.85 -2.11 9.13
CA LYS A 576 -13.09 -2.27 7.87
C LYS A 576 -13.97 -2.70 6.71
N VAL A 577 -14.85 -3.66 6.94
CA VAL A 577 -15.81 -4.13 5.93
C VAL A 577 -16.80 -3.01 5.58
N GLU A 578 -17.31 -2.29 6.58
CA GLU A 578 -18.23 -1.19 6.35
C GLU A 578 -17.57 -0.05 5.55
N ALA A 579 -16.32 0.30 5.86
CA ALA A 579 -15.56 1.28 5.10
C ALA A 579 -15.34 0.84 3.64
N GLN A 580 -15.02 -0.44 3.42
CA GLN A 580 -14.84 -1.01 2.08
C GLN A 580 -16.13 -0.98 1.27
N ILE A 581 -17.24 -1.37 1.86
CA ILE A 581 -18.56 -1.37 1.21
C ILE A 581 -19.02 0.07 0.94
N SER A 582 -18.86 0.99 1.91
CA SER A 582 -19.16 2.40 1.73
C SER A 582 -18.36 3.03 0.59
N LEU A 583 -17.11 2.63 0.41
CA LEU A 583 -16.31 3.05 -0.75
C LEU A 583 -16.88 2.47 -2.05
N ALA A 584 -17.22 1.17 -2.07
CA ALA A 584 -17.82 0.53 -3.24
C ALA A 584 -19.14 1.19 -3.66
N GLU A 585 -19.97 1.63 -2.69
CA GLU A 585 -21.21 2.37 -2.96
C GLU A 585 -20.98 3.75 -3.61
N LYS A 586 -19.81 4.35 -3.40
CA LYS A 586 -19.45 5.67 -3.95
C LYS A 586 -18.79 5.60 -5.32
N ILE A 587 -18.18 4.48 -5.66
CA ILE A 587 -17.48 4.31 -6.93
C ILE A 587 -18.47 3.81 -7.99
N ARG A 588 -18.67 4.60 -9.04
CA ARG A 588 -19.64 4.33 -10.11
C ARG A 588 -19.41 2.99 -10.85
N ALA A 589 -18.16 2.63 -11.06
CA ALA A 589 -17.78 1.42 -11.79
C ALA A 589 -17.86 0.13 -10.95
N VAL A 590 -18.24 0.20 -9.68
CA VAL A 590 -18.26 -0.95 -8.77
C VAL A 590 -19.68 -1.40 -8.50
N ASP A 591 -19.98 -2.67 -8.81
CA ASP A 591 -21.18 -3.35 -8.34
C ASP A 591 -21.00 -3.76 -6.87
N GLN A 592 -21.57 -2.97 -5.96
CA GLN A 592 -21.48 -3.23 -4.52
C GLN A 592 -22.10 -4.56 -4.11
N ARG A 593 -23.14 -5.04 -4.82
CA ARG A 593 -23.70 -6.37 -4.59
C ARG A 593 -22.68 -7.46 -4.90
N GLY A 594 -22.03 -7.37 -6.06
CA GLY A 594 -20.98 -8.29 -6.46
C GLY A 594 -19.79 -8.27 -5.48
N VAL A 595 -19.42 -7.10 -4.95
CA VAL A 595 -18.40 -6.96 -3.91
C VAL A 595 -18.79 -7.73 -2.65
N VAL A 596 -20.01 -7.53 -2.13
CA VAL A 596 -20.53 -8.23 -0.96
C VAL A 596 -20.56 -9.74 -1.16
N GLU A 597 -21.07 -10.21 -2.30
CA GLU A 597 -21.10 -11.64 -2.64
C GLU A 597 -19.68 -12.25 -2.68
N LYS A 598 -18.70 -11.53 -3.22
CA LYS A 598 -17.30 -11.98 -3.25
C LYS A 598 -16.67 -12.01 -1.86
N VAL A 599 -16.87 -11.00 -1.04
CA VAL A 599 -16.38 -10.98 0.34
C VAL A 599 -16.96 -12.15 1.15
N LEU A 600 -18.26 -12.38 1.04
CA LEU A 600 -18.93 -13.48 1.73
C LEU A 600 -18.45 -14.85 1.22
N SER A 601 -18.41 -15.08 -0.10
CA SER A 601 -18.11 -16.38 -0.69
C SER A 601 -16.64 -16.76 -0.66
N SER A 602 -15.74 -15.80 -0.86
CA SER A 602 -14.31 -16.04 -1.01
C SER A 602 -13.51 -15.84 0.28
N HIS A 603 -14.04 -15.08 1.26
CA HIS A 603 -13.35 -14.81 2.51
C HIS A 603 -14.13 -15.30 3.74
N PHE A 604 -15.30 -14.75 4.03
CA PHE A 604 -15.97 -15.03 5.31
C PHE A 604 -16.44 -16.48 5.45
N LEU A 605 -17.10 -17.03 4.45
CA LEU A 605 -17.53 -18.43 4.48
C LEU A 605 -16.35 -19.42 4.61
N PRO A 606 -15.29 -19.33 3.79
CA PRO A 606 -14.13 -20.19 3.95
C PRO A 606 -13.49 -20.09 5.33
N ASP A 607 -13.40 -18.90 5.91
CA ASP A 607 -12.85 -18.69 7.26
C ASP A 607 -13.75 -19.31 8.34
N ILE A 608 -15.06 -19.09 8.29
CA ILE A 608 -16.03 -19.70 9.21
C ILE A 608 -15.94 -21.23 9.15
N MET A 609 -15.96 -21.78 7.94
CA MET A 609 -15.85 -23.24 7.73
C MET A 609 -14.50 -23.78 8.19
N GLY A 610 -13.41 -23.07 7.90
CA GLY A 610 -12.05 -23.44 8.30
C GLY A 610 -11.89 -23.44 9.81
N ASN A 611 -12.37 -22.40 10.47
CA ASN A 611 -12.33 -22.27 11.93
C ASN A 611 -13.24 -23.30 12.64
N SER A 612 -14.43 -23.61 12.11
CA SER A 612 -15.30 -24.68 12.62
C SER A 612 -14.64 -26.04 12.54
N ARG A 613 -14.01 -26.35 11.40
CA ARG A 613 -13.22 -27.61 11.24
C ARG A 613 -12.03 -27.65 12.17
N ALA A 614 -11.29 -26.55 12.32
CA ALA A 614 -10.15 -26.45 13.21
C ALA A 614 -10.58 -26.60 14.68
N PHE A 615 -11.70 -25.99 15.07
CA PHE A 615 -12.28 -26.16 16.40
C PHE A 615 -12.61 -27.62 16.72
N SER A 616 -13.27 -28.31 15.79
CA SER A 616 -13.66 -29.72 15.96
C SER A 616 -12.49 -30.68 16.01
N LYS A 617 -11.37 -30.38 15.34
CA LYS A 617 -10.17 -31.23 15.25
C LYS A 617 -9.05 -30.89 16.22
N GLN A 618 -9.14 -29.75 16.92
CA GLN A 618 -8.07 -29.27 17.77
C GLN A 618 -7.77 -30.17 18.98
N LYS A 619 -6.53 -30.10 19.44
CA LYS A 619 -6.09 -30.70 20.70
C LYS A 619 -6.02 -29.66 21.79
N VAL A 620 -6.44 -30.00 22.97
CA VAL A 620 -6.29 -29.13 24.16
C VAL A 620 -4.83 -29.13 24.60
N ARG A 621 -4.28 -27.94 24.86
CA ARG A 621 -2.87 -27.77 25.21
C ARG A 621 -2.69 -27.23 26.62
N CYS A 622 -1.74 -27.78 27.35
CA CYS A 622 -1.34 -27.25 28.65
C CYS A 622 -0.51 -25.98 28.50
N THR A 623 -0.87 -24.95 29.26
CA THR A 623 -0.16 -23.65 29.27
C THR A 623 1.22 -23.74 29.92
N LYS A 624 1.44 -24.71 30.86
CA LYS A 624 2.67 -24.82 31.64
C LYS A 624 3.71 -25.73 30.96
N CYS A 625 3.32 -26.94 30.54
CA CYS A 625 4.26 -27.93 30.01
C CYS A 625 4.07 -28.20 28.49
N GLY A 626 3.11 -27.59 27.82
CA GLY A 626 2.88 -27.78 26.39
C GLY A 626 2.28 -29.14 26.00
N SER A 627 1.99 -30.03 26.93
CA SER A 627 1.37 -31.34 26.66
C SER A 627 0.02 -31.16 25.96
N LYS A 628 -0.22 -32.00 24.94
CA LYS A 628 -1.44 -31.94 24.11
C LYS A 628 -2.36 -33.13 24.43
N TYR A 629 -3.65 -32.87 24.58
CA TYR A 629 -4.69 -33.87 24.86
C TYR A 629 -5.75 -33.79 23.76
N ARG A 630 -6.24 -34.99 23.35
CA ARG A 630 -7.36 -35.06 22.38
C ARG A 630 -8.68 -34.56 22.98
N ARG A 631 -8.87 -34.80 24.28
CA ARG A 631 -10.03 -34.36 25.08
C ARG A 631 -9.54 -33.73 26.37
N ILE A 632 -10.35 -32.86 26.95
CA ILE A 632 -10.05 -32.31 28.27
C ILE A 632 -10.07 -33.46 29.29
N PRO A 633 -8.99 -33.67 30.08
CA PRO A 633 -9.01 -34.62 31.20
C PRO A 633 -10.13 -34.34 32.18
N LEU A 634 -10.73 -35.34 32.76
CA LEU A 634 -11.85 -35.22 33.71
C LEU A 634 -11.56 -34.27 34.90
N THR A 635 -10.28 -34.15 35.26
CA THR A 635 -9.81 -33.23 36.32
C THR A 635 -9.83 -31.76 35.90
N GLY A 636 -10.07 -31.44 34.62
CA GLY A 636 -9.97 -30.10 34.08
C GLY A 636 -8.55 -29.53 34.01
N LYS A 637 -7.55 -30.25 34.42
CA LYS A 637 -6.15 -29.84 34.52
C LYS A 637 -5.21 -30.80 33.80
N CYS A 638 -4.00 -30.34 33.51
CA CYS A 638 -2.97 -31.14 32.88
C CYS A 638 -2.57 -32.34 33.80
N GLN A 639 -2.68 -33.56 33.31
CA GLN A 639 -2.31 -34.76 34.06
C GLN A 639 -0.81 -34.84 34.33
N LYS A 640 0.05 -34.16 33.52
CA LYS A 640 1.50 -34.18 33.71
C LYS A 640 2.02 -33.17 34.75
N CYS A 641 1.42 -32.00 34.83
CA CYS A 641 1.95 -30.90 35.66
C CYS A 641 0.89 -30.07 36.41
N GLY A 642 -0.38 -30.49 36.41
CA GLY A 642 -1.46 -29.77 37.05
C GLY A 642 -1.79 -28.39 36.46
N GLY A 643 -1.14 -27.97 35.38
CA GLY A 643 -1.33 -26.68 34.74
C GLY A 643 -2.67 -26.55 34.03
N ASN A 644 -3.09 -25.28 33.76
CA ASN A 644 -4.33 -25.00 33.07
C ASN A 644 -4.26 -25.43 31.59
N LEU A 645 -5.41 -25.77 31.05
CA LEU A 645 -5.58 -26.23 29.68
C LEU A 645 -6.29 -25.14 28.86
N ILE A 646 -5.84 -24.93 27.63
CA ILE A 646 -6.42 -23.97 26.69
C ILE A 646 -6.72 -24.64 25.35
N LEU A 647 -7.73 -24.09 24.67
CA LEU A 647 -8.01 -24.38 23.26
C LEU A 647 -7.24 -23.38 22.37
N SER A 648 -6.73 -23.87 21.26
CA SER A 648 -6.05 -23.02 20.26
C SER A 648 -7.04 -22.19 19.45
N VAL A 649 -8.23 -22.74 19.16
CA VAL A 649 -9.33 -22.08 18.48
C VAL A 649 -10.48 -21.96 19.49
N SER A 650 -10.95 -20.74 19.73
CA SER A 650 -12.05 -20.42 20.66
C SER A 650 -13.41 -20.29 19.94
N LYS A 651 -14.51 -20.24 20.69
CA LYS A 651 -15.84 -19.89 20.16
C LYS A 651 -15.79 -18.58 19.38
N GLY A 652 -15.15 -17.54 19.95
CA GLY A 652 -15.01 -16.24 19.29
C GLY A 652 -14.26 -16.29 17.97
N SER A 653 -13.34 -17.24 17.76
CA SER A 653 -12.68 -17.43 16.45
C SER A 653 -13.64 -18.01 15.40
N VAL A 654 -14.55 -18.90 15.81
CA VAL A 654 -15.53 -19.52 14.92
C VAL A 654 -16.65 -18.55 14.55
N THR A 655 -17.12 -17.73 15.51
CA THR A 655 -18.25 -16.79 15.30
C THR A 655 -17.82 -15.43 14.75
N LYS A 656 -16.52 -15.20 14.57
CA LYS A 656 -15.90 -13.88 14.24
C LYS A 656 -16.59 -13.13 13.10
N TYR A 657 -16.98 -13.83 12.06
CA TYR A 657 -17.59 -13.22 10.86
C TYR A 657 -19.08 -13.51 10.72
N LEU A 658 -19.69 -14.24 11.66
CA LEU A 658 -21.08 -14.69 11.50
C LEU A 658 -22.05 -13.52 11.54
N GLU A 659 -21.96 -12.66 12.56
CA GLU A 659 -22.84 -11.48 12.71
C GLU A 659 -22.74 -10.53 11.52
N ILE A 660 -21.52 -10.20 11.12
CA ILE A 660 -21.29 -9.33 9.95
C ILE A 660 -21.90 -9.95 8.69
N SER A 661 -21.72 -11.26 8.50
CA SER A 661 -22.30 -11.97 7.35
C SER A 661 -23.81 -11.90 7.32
N GLN A 662 -24.47 -12.05 8.48
CA GLN A 662 -25.93 -11.93 8.62
C GLN A 662 -26.43 -10.52 8.28
N GLU A 663 -25.76 -9.49 8.77
CA GLU A 663 -26.08 -8.09 8.47
C GLU A 663 -25.99 -7.81 6.96
N LEU A 664 -24.91 -8.26 6.33
CA LEU A 664 -24.70 -8.08 4.88
C LEU A 664 -25.78 -8.78 4.04
N ILE A 665 -26.18 -10.01 4.44
CA ILE A 665 -27.26 -10.74 3.78
C ILE A 665 -28.60 -10.01 3.85
N ASN A 666 -28.87 -9.34 4.95
CA ASN A 666 -30.11 -8.60 5.16
C ASN A 666 -30.10 -7.24 4.44
N ARG A 667 -28.94 -6.63 4.28
CA ARG A 667 -28.78 -5.31 3.64
C ARG A 667 -28.74 -5.39 2.11
N TYR A 668 -28.18 -6.48 1.54
CA TYR A 668 -27.97 -6.61 0.10
C TYR A 668 -28.72 -7.82 -0.49
N PRO A 669 -29.28 -7.71 -1.72
CA PRO A 669 -29.93 -8.80 -2.41
C PRO A 669 -28.90 -9.80 -2.95
N ILE A 670 -28.36 -10.65 -2.09
CA ILE A 670 -27.42 -11.70 -2.46
C ILE A 670 -28.10 -12.93 -3.04
N SER A 671 -27.32 -13.80 -3.71
CA SER A 671 -27.83 -15.03 -4.31
C SER A 671 -28.46 -15.97 -3.26
N PRO A 672 -29.60 -16.64 -3.57
CA PRO A 672 -30.26 -17.57 -2.65
C PRO A 672 -29.32 -18.69 -2.18
N TYR A 673 -28.45 -19.18 -3.07
CA TYR A 673 -27.48 -20.23 -2.74
C TYR A 673 -26.48 -19.78 -1.65
N LEU A 674 -25.97 -18.56 -1.75
CA LEU A 674 -25.02 -18.04 -0.76
C LEU A 674 -25.71 -17.81 0.60
N ARG A 675 -26.96 -17.32 0.58
CA ARG A 675 -27.79 -17.19 1.79
C ARG A 675 -27.98 -18.53 2.48
N GLN A 676 -28.39 -19.55 1.74
CA GLN A 676 -28.60 -20.90 2.27
C GLN A 676 -27.31 -21.49 2.86
N ARG A 677 -26.18 -21.30 2.20
CA ARG A 677 -24.88 -21.76 2.73
C ARG A 677 -24.54 -21.13 4.07
N LEU A 678 -24.80 -19.84 4.26
CA LEU A 678 -24.56 -19.15 5.53
C LEU A 678 -25.50 -19.63 6.62
N GLU A 679 -26.79 -19.83 6.31
CA GLU A 679 -27.78 -20.38 7.25
C GLU A 679 -27.38 -21.78 7.75
N ILE A 680 -26.90 -22.64 6.84
CA ILE A 680 -26.36 -23.97 7.21
C ILE A 680 -25.15 -23.86 8.13
N GLN A 681 -24.23 -22.93 7.85
CA GLN A 681 -23.06 -22.72 8.72
C GLN A 681 -23.47 -22.17 10.11
N GLU A 682 -24.42 -21.24 10.16
CA GLU A 682 -24.98 -20.72 11.40
C GLU A 682 -25.62 -21.84 12.22
N PHE A 683 -26.49 -22.63 11.60
CA PHE A 683 -27.11 -23.77 12.28
C PHE A 683 -26.04 -24.74 12.84
N GLY A 684 -25.00 -25.05 12.04
CA GLY A 684 -23.90 -25.91 12.46
C GLY A 684 -23.10 -25.33 13.65
N ILE A 685 -22.87 -24.03 13.66
CA ILE A 685 -22.19 -23.34 14.75
C ILE A 685 -23.06 -23.32 16.02
N ASN A 686 -24.32 -22.99 15.89
CA ASN A 686 -25.25 -22.97 17.02
C ASN A 686 -25.39 -24.38 17.62
N SER A 687 -25.55 -25.40 16.81
CA SER A 687 -25.55 -26.81 17.23
C SER A 687 -24.25 -27.24 17.95
N LEU A 688 -23.09 -26.63 17.59
CA LEU A 688 -21.82 -26.95 18.20
C LEU A 688 -21.64 -26.32 19.60
N PHE A 689 -22.20 -25.14 19.82
CA PHE A 689 -22.00 -24.35 21.04
C PHE A 689 -23.22 -24.25 21.96
N GLU A 690 -24.42 -24.50 21.47
CA GLU A 690 -25.62 -24.55 22.27
C GLU A 690 -25.82 -25.96 22.82
N SER A 691 -25.97 -26.08 24.12
CA SER A 691 -26.32 -27.35 24.76
C SER A 691 -27.73 -27.20 25.34
N ASP A 692 -28.54 -28.27 25.28
CA ASP A 692 -29.86 -28.29 25.87
C ASP A 692 -29.85 -27.98 27.37
N LYS A 693 -28.71 -28.21 28.05
CA LYS A 693 -28.50 -27.84 29.45
C LYS A 693 -28.35 -26.32 29.65
N SER A 694 -27.92 -25.55 28.64
CA SER A 694 -27.86 -24.08 28.74
C SER A 694 -29.22 -23.41 28.49
N LYS A 695 -30.21 -24.15 28.02
CA LYS A 695 -31.59 -23.71 27.81
C LYS A 695 -32.49 -24.05 29.00
N GLN A 696 -31.96 -24.66 30.08
CA GLN A 696 -32.71 -24.80 31.32
C GLN A 696 -32.93 -23.40 31.92
N SER A 697 -34.13 -22.85 31.64
CA SER A 697 -34.67 -21.74 32.41
C SER A 697 -34.64 -22.10 33.90
N SER A 698 -34.21 -21.19 34.76
CA SER A 698 -34.29 -21.40 36.18
C SER A 698 -35.77 -21.65 36.57
N LEU A 699 -36.01 -22.50 37.54
CA LEU A 699 -37.35 -22.79 38.03
C LEU A 699 -38.10 -21.53 38.51
N ASP A 700 -37.39 -20.41 38.74
CA ASP A 700 -37.92 -19.09 39.10
C ASP A 700 -38.79 -18.45 37.99
N VAL A 701 -38.80 -18.97 36.77
CA VAL A 701 -39.68 -18.51 35.68
C VAL A 701 -41.06 -19.18 35.76
N PHE A 702 -41.20 -20.21 36.61
CA PHE A 702 -42.46 -20.96 36.79
C PHE A 702 -43.14 -20.70 38.13
N PHE A 703 -42.62 -19.83 38.99
CA PHE A 703 -43.21 -19.41 40.26
C PHE A 703 -43.40 -17.90 40.31
#